data_d876186c33a17061b863a2cac2bb671b
#
_entry.id   d876186c33a17061b863a2cac2bb671b
#
_cell.length_a   1.000
_cell.length_b   1.000
_cell.length_c   1.000
_cell.angle_alpha   90.00
_cell.angle_beta   90.00
_cell.angle_gamma   90.00
#
_symmetry.space_group_name_H-M   'P 1'
#
loop_
_entity.id
_entity.type
_entity.pdbx_description
1 polymer ?
#
loop_
_entity_poly.entity_id
_entity_poly.type
_entity_poly.pdbx_seq_one_letter_code
_entity_poly.pdbx_strand_id
1 'polypeptide(L)'
;MNQMNKDSNSINITGLTDEEVRQRVEEGFTNRTDISTDKTTKEIVISNVFTYFNLIFLVITILLIMVGSFRNLTFLPIIIGNTVIGIVQEIRAKKTLEKMSLLNAPHADVIRNGSVKQISTEKLVKDDVILLTAGKQICADAVVISGNIQVNESLLTGEADEVEKTEGSTLMSGSFVVSGECYARLEKVGNESYISKLSLEAKSMGGKEQSEMIRSINLIVKWVGIVIIPIGLILFWQSHFVNGESITKSVTSTVAAIIGMIPEGLYLLTTVALALSTMKLARKKVLLHDMKSIETLARVDVLCVDKTGTITEPDMKLKEIFLCKNSGADGTQTALTLDELKSLILDYANASVDNNATMLALKAYAAEALTNNTSALHRTAVSQQAFSSSLKYGSVTFSDGTYLLGAPEFIMHDDFARIEEEIIPYADKGDRVLLFARYNGENVENGINGSVTPLGFVALANPIRANAVKTFEYFKSQGVAIKVISGDNPRTVSRIAIQAGIESAESFVDAATLDTEDKIADAVNKYTVFGRVTPKQKKQLVKALQAKGHTVAMTGDGVNDILAMKDADCSVAMASGSEAAAQAAQVVLLDSDFAHMPDVVYEGRRVVNNIQRSASLFLVKNIFSLLLSLFSVILMVTYPLEPAQVSLISMFTIGVPGFLLALEQNKDRIKGHFITNVMLKALPGGLTDVIAVGALVVCGEVFCISDASIGTIATLVLSVVGFMILFKISEPLNGMKYAVIIGNIAGLVFSGFFLKKLFALTDLSNICILLMIVFGFAAESLFRNLTLLVEKLRGSYEKKKGFNV
;
A
#
# COMPACT_ATOMS: atom_id res chain seq x y z
N MET A 1 33.32 27.78 36.22
CA MET A 1 33.38 27.54 37.66
C MET A 1 32.06 28.05 38.26
N ASN A 2 31.13 27.14 38.45
CA ASN A 2 30.23 27.19 39.60
C ASN A 2 29.39 25.91 39.51
N GLN A 3 29.71 25.00 40.42
CA GLN A 3 28.86 23.89 40.81
C GLN A 3 27.60 24.52 41.44
N MET A 4 26.44 24.17 40.87
CA MET A 4 25.17 24.33 41.55
C MET A 4 24.54 22.94 41.67
N ASN A 5 24.24 22.59 42.89
CA ASN A 5 23.58 21.43 43.43
C ASN A 5 22.45 20.95 42.53
N LYS A 6 22.56 19.70 42.08
CA LYS A 6 21.47 18.85 41.67
C LYS A 6 21.24 17.82 42.80
N ASP A 7 20.49 18.20 43.79
CA ASP A 7 19.83 17.29 44.71
C ASP A 7 18.38 17.06 44.21
N SER A 8 18.25 16.13 43.29
CA SER A 8 17.07 15.35 43.03
C SER A 8 17.59 13.95 42.65
N ASN A 9 17.00 12.91 43.20
CA ASN A 9 17.34 11.49 43.03
C ASN A 9 17.56 11.12 41.55
N SER A 10 18.68 11.49 40.95
CA SER A 10 19.10 11.00 39.66
C SER A 10 19.65 9.58 39.89
N ILE A 11 18.84 8.57 39.64
CA ILE A 11 19.29 7.21 39.46
C ILE A 11 20.40 7.28 38.39
N ASN A 12 21.63 6.96 38.81
CA ASN A 12 22.79 7.06 37.91
C ASN A 12 22.76 5.84 36.98
N ILE A 13 21.94 5.92 35.90
CA ILE A 13 21.74 4.85 34.93
C ILE A 13 22.96 4.85 34.01
N THR A 14 23.92 3.95 34.25
CA THR A 14 25.12 3.83 33.43
C THR A 14 24.95 2.98 32.18
N GLY A 15 23.91 2.11 32.13
CA GLY A 15 23.70 1.13 31.05
C GLY A 15 24.82 0.10 30.94
N LEU A 16 24.78 -0.74 29.92
CA LEU A 16 25.81 -1.76 29.67
C LEU A 16 27.09 -1.14 29.13
N THR A 17 28.21 -1.76 29.50
CA THR A 17 29.53 -1.49 28.91
C THR A 17 29.71 -2.18 27.57
N ASP A 18 30.65 -1.73 26.73
CA ASP A 18 30.89 -2.36 25.42
C ASP A 18 31.33 -3.83 25.54
N GLU A 19 31.97 -4.23 26.65
CA GLU A 19 32.36 -5.61 26.92
C GLU A 19 31.12 -6.49 27.24
N GLU A 20 30.23 -6.00 28.10
CA GLU A 20 28.98 -6.70 28.43
C GLU A 20 28.06 -6.83 27.19
N VAL A 21 28.04 -5.84 26.33
CA VAL A 21 27.32 -5.90 25.05
C VAL A 21 27.88 -7.01 24.16
N ARG A 22 29.24 -7.12 24.05
CA ARG A 22 29.86 -8.20 23.27
C ARG A 22 29.51 -9.56 23.82
N GLN A 23 29.58 -9.72 25.14
CA GLN A 23 29.20 -10.97 25.80
C GLN A 23 27.73 -11.35 25.47
N ARG A 24 26.77 -10.41 25.55
CA ARG A 24 25.37 -10.66 25.19
C ARG A 24 25.18 -11.04 23.71
N VAL A 25 25.98 -10.43 22.81
CA VAL A 25 25.97 -10.79 21.38
C VAL A 25 26.52 -12.23 21.18
N GLU A 26 27.61 -12.62 21.86
CA GLU A 26 28.19 -13.97 21.76
C GLU A 26 27.24 -15.04 22.35
N GLU A 27 26.50 -14.71 23.41
CA GLU A 27 25.46 -15.56 24.00
C GLU A 27 24.18 -15.64 23.14
N GLY A 28 24.08 -14.83 22.06
CA GLY A 28 22.93 -14.81 21.16
C GLY A 28 21.72 -14.00 21.67
N PHE A 29 21.88 -13.24 22.76
CA PHE A 29 20.83 -12.38 23.33
C PHE A 29 20.69 -11.05 22.58
N THR A 30 20.51 -11.11 21.26
CA THR A 30 20.31 -9.95 20.40
C THR A 30 18.84 -9.77 20.02
N ASN A 31 18.40 -8.54 19.77
CA ASN A 31 17.04 -8.26 19.29
C ASN A 31 16.87 -8.53 17.78
N ARG A 32 17.69 -9.41 17.23
CA ARG A 32 17.51 -9.93 15.88
C ARG A 32 16.42 -10.98 15.88
N THR A 33 15.47 -10.80 14.97
CA THR A 33 14.43 -11.81 14.74
C THR A 33 14.76 -12.57 13.46
N ASP A 34 14.74 -13.91 13.51
CA ASP A 34 14.85 -14.77 12.31
C ASP A 34 13.59 -14.72 11.43
N ILE A 35 12.65 -13.87 11.79
CA ILE A 35 11.38 -13.71 11.09
C ILE A 35 11.58 -12.77 9.89
N SER A 36 12.53 -13.07 9.00
CA SER A 36 12.53 -12.38 7.72
C SER A 36 11.27 -12.79 6.94
N THR A 37 10.42 -11.82 6.61
CA THR A 37 9.26 -12.03 5.75
C THR A 37 9.68 -12.24 4.30
N ASP A 38 10.93 -11.94 3.97
CA ASP A 38 11.44 -11.94 2.61
C ASP A 38 12.16 -13.25 2.29
N LYS A 39 11.85 -13.77 1.09
CA LYS A 39 12.52 -14.95 0.56
C LYS A 39 14.03 -14.73 0.46
N THR A 40 14.81 -15.69 0.87
CA THR A 40 16.27 -15.70 0.62
C THR A 40 16.57 -15.75 -0.89
N THR A 41 17.76 -15.32 -1.31
CA THR A 41 18.17 -15.44 -2.73
C THR A 41 18.07 -16.87 -3.23
N LYS A 42 18.38 -17.85 -2.39
CA LYS A 42 18.26 -19.27 -2.70
C LYS A 42 16.81 -19.69 -2.90
N GLU A 43 15.90 -19.23 -2.04
CA GLU A 43 14.47 -19.49 -2.16
C GLU A 43 13.87 -18.84 -3.41
N ILE A 44 14.33 -17.63 -3.79
CA ILE A 44 13.93 -16.98 -5.03
C ILE A 44 14.30 -17.86 -6.23
N VAL A 45 15.54 -18.35 -6.30
CA VAL A 45 15.98 -19.23 -7.39
C VAL A 45 15.17 -20.52 -7.41
N ILE A 46 15.02 -21.20 -6.27
CA ILE A 46 14.27 -22.46 -6.17
C ILE A 46 12.80 -22.25 -6.56
N SER A 47 12.15 -21.21 -6.07
CA SER A 47 10.73 -20.95 -6.34
C SER A 47 10.45 -20.57 -7.81
N ASN A 48 11.42 -20.00 -8.53
CA ASN A 48 11.29 -19.68 -9.95
C ASN A 48 11.65 -20.86 -10.85
N VAL A 49 12.58 -21.73 -10.45
CA VAL A 49 12.98 -22.91 -11.22
C VAL A 49 12.00 -24.06 -11.04
N PHE A 50 11.62 -24.40 -9.83
CA PHE A 50 10.76 -25.53 -9.50
C PHE A 50 9.29 -25.12 -9.42
N THR A 51 8.76 -24.51 -10.48
CA THR A 51 7.33 -24.26 -10.62
C THR A 51 6.61 -25.50 -11.15
N TYR A 52 5.31 -25.63 -10.86
CA TYR A 52 4.49 -26.72 -11.41
C TYR A 52 4.56 -26.80 -12.94
N PHE A 53 4.53 -25.68 -13.64
CA PHE A 53 4.60 -25.65 -15.09
C PHE A 53 5.99 -25.98 -15.63
N ASN A 54 7.06 -25.55 -14.96
CA ASN A 54 8.42 -25.93 -15.37
C ASN A 54 8.64 -27.42 -15.25
N LEU A 55 8.00 -28.10 -14.28
CA LEU A 55 8.02 -29.56 -14.20
C LEU A 55 7.29 -30.19 -15.38
N ILE A 56 6.12 -29.68 -15.78
CA ILE A 56 5.41 -30.16 -16.98
C ILE A 56 6.27 -29.95 -18.22
N PHE A 57 6.91 -28.80 -18.39
CA PHE A 57 7.80 -28.51 -19.50
C PHE A 57 9.01 -29.46 -19.55
N LEU A 58 9.55 -29.81 -18.38
CA LEU A 58 10.62 -30.79 -18.30
C LEU A 58 10.14 -32.15 -18.82
N VAL A 59 8.97 -32.62 -18.39
CA VAL A 59 8.38 -33.88 -18.87
C VAL A 59 8.13 -33.82 -20.38
N ILE A 60 7.54 -32.78 -20.89
CA ILE A 60 7.30 -32.53 -22.32
C ILE A 60 8.62 -32.55 -23.11
N THR A 61 9.65 -31.90 -22.59
CA THR A 61 10.99 -31.89 -23.22
C THR A 61 11.56 -33.29 -23.34
N ILE A 62 11.47 -34.09 -22.29
CA ILE A 62 11.94 -35.49 -22.31
C ILE A 62 11.16 -36.30 -23.35
N LEU A 63 9.82 -36.15 -23.37
CA LEU A 63 8.98 -36.85 -24.36
C LEU A 63 9.33 -36.48 -25.80
N LEU A 64 9.55 -35.20 -26.11
CA LEU A 64 9.94 -34.73 -27.45
C LEU A 64 11.33 -35.26 -27.86
N ILE A 65 12.26 -35.32 -26.90
CA ILE A 65 13.61 -35.91 -27.16
C ILE A 65 13.49 -37.41 -27.43
N MET A 66 12.70 -38.15 -26.65
CA MET A 66 12.48 -39.60 -26.82
C MET A 66 11.90 -39.95 -28.20
N VAL A 67 11.00 -39.10 -28.73
CA VAL A 67 10.43 -39.31 -30.08
C VAL A 67 11.25 -38.66 -31.19
N GLY A 68 12.44 -38.14 -30.91
CA GLY A 68 13.36 -37.53 -31.88
C GLY A 68 12.89 -36.21 -32.50
N SER A 69 11.94 -35.53 -31.88
CA SER A 69 11.31 -34.29 -32.38
C SER A 69 12.01 -33.02 -31.89
N PHE A 70 13.30 -32.86 -32.15
CA PHE A 70 14.13 -31.73 -31.68
C PHE A 70 13.65 -30.38 -32.18
N ARG A 71 13.08 -30.29 -33.38
CA ARG A 71 12.50 -29.06 -33.94
C ARG A 71 11.44 -28.45 -33.03
N ASN A 72 10.68 -29.25 -32.32
CA ASN A 72 9.58 -28.85 -31.47
C ASN A 72 10.03 -28.39 -30.08
N LEU A 73 11.34 -28.26 -29.80
CA LEU A 73 11.90 -27.67 -28.56
C LEU A 73 12.04 -26.15 -28.60
N THR A 74 11.48 -25.45 -29.58
CA THR A 74 11.54 -23.97 -29.75
C THR A 74 10.96 -23.20 -28.57
N PHE A 75 10.12 -23.80 -27.73
CA PHE A 75 9.61 -23.21 -26.51
C PHE A 75 10.66 -23.14 -25.37
N LEU A 76 11.66 -24.00 -25.36
CA LEU A 76 12.66 -24.11 -24.28
C LEU A 76 13.46 -22.82 -24.08
N PRO A 77 14.05 -22.18 -25.11
CA PRO A 77 14.73 -20.88 -24.94
C PRO A 77 13.83 -19.81 -24.32
N ILE A 78 12.53 -19.82 -24.65
CA ILE A 78 11.55 -18.86 -24.09
C ILE A 78 11.36 -19.11 -22.59
N ILE A 79 11.18 -20.36 -22.17
CA ILE A 79 10.98 -20.73 -20.76
C ILE A 79 12.24 -20.44 -19.94
N ILE A 80 13.42 -20.82 -20.44
CA ILE A 80 14.69 -20.55 -19.78
C ILE A 80 14.88 -19.03 -19.64
N GLY A 81 14.65 -18.27 -20.73
CA GLY A 81 14.71 -16.82 -20.72
C GLY A 81 13.75 -16.20 -19.70
N ASN A 82 12.50 -16.64 -19.67
CA ASN A 82 11.49 -16.20 -18.71
C ASN A 82 11.92 -16.48 -17.27
N THR A 83 12.43 -17.68 -16.98
CA THR A 83 12.91 -18.06 -15.65
C THR A 83 14.09 -17.20 -15.21
N VAL A 84 15.07 -16.97 -16.07
CA VAL A 84 16.24 -16.13 -15.78
C VAL A 84 15.83 -14.67 -15.54
N ILE A 85 14.96 -14.12 -16.39
CA ILE A 85 14.43 -12.75 -16.24
C ILE A 85 13.70 -12.63 -14.90
N GLY A 86 12.85 -13.60 -14.54
CA GLY A 86 12.13 -13.63 -13.27
C GLY A 86 13.07 -13.58 -12.06
N ILE A 87 14.07 -14.47 -12.03
CA ILE A 87 15.09 -14.54 -10.97
C ILE A 87 15.84 -13.21 -10.84
N VAL A 88 16.34 -12.68 -11.95
CA VAL A 88 17.13 -11.43 -11.95
C VAL A 88 16.30 -10.25 -11.46
N GLN A 89 15.05 -10.14 -11.90
CA GLN A 89 14.17 -9.04 -11.50
C GLN A 89 13.74 -9.15 -10.03
N GLU A 90 13.40 -10.35 -9.55
CA GLU A 90 13.02 -10.57 -8.14
C GLU A 90 14.20 -10.28 -7.20
N ILE A 91 15.42 -10.68 -7.55
CA ILE A 91 16.65 -10.37 -6.79
C ILE A 91 16.93 -8.86 -6.80
N ARG A 92 16.77 -8.18 -7.95
CA ARG A 92 16.96 -6.72 -8.03
C ARG A 92 15.92 -5.97 -7.18
N ALA A 93 14.67 -6.37 -7.25
CA ALA A 93 13.60 -5.79 -6.44
C ALA A 93 13.88 -5.97 -4.94
N LYS A 94 14.23 -7.19 -4.51
CA LYS A 94 14.63 -7.49 -3.15
C LYS A 94 15.75 -6.57 -2.66
N LYS A 95 16.88 -6.49 -3.39
CA LYS A 95 18.01 -5.63 -3.02
C LYS A 95 17.62 -4.15 -2.92
N THR A 96 16.71 -3.69 -3.76
CA THR A 96 16.22 -2.30 -3.70
C THR A 96 15.38 -2.06 -2.46
N LEU A 97 14.45 -2.99 -2.15
CA LEU A 97 13.63 -2.91 -0.94
C LEU A 97 14.48 -2.98 0.33
N GLU A 98 15.43 -3.92 0.41
CA GLU A 98 16.37 -4.02 1.54
C GLU A 98 17.14 -2.71 1.77
N LYS A 99 17.65 -2.10 0.69
CA LYS A 99 18.35 -0.82 0.78
C LYS A 99 17.44 0.31 1.28
N MET A 100 16.18 0.34 0.88
CA MET A 100 15.23 1.34 1.31
C MET A 100 14.73 1.10 2.74
N SER A 101 14.52 -0.16 3.12
CA SER A 101 14.16 -0.56 4.48
C SER A 101 15.25 -0.17 5.49
N LEU A 102 16.52 -0.29 5.12
CA LEU A 102 17.63 0.17 5.96
C LEU A 102 17.62 1.68 6.22
N LEU A 103 17.07 2.48 5.29
CA LEU A 103 16.94 3.93 5.47
C LEU A 103 15.82 4.30 6.45
N ASN A 104 14.84 3.41 6.63
CA ASN A 104 13.70 3.59 7.55
C ASN A 104 13.74 2.57 8.70
N ALA A 105 14.92 1.96 8.97
CA ALA A 105 15.07 1.01 10.05
C ALA A 105 14.77 1.69 11.39
N PRO A 106 13.97 1.09 12.27
CA PRO A 106 13.68 1.67 13.57
C PRO A 106 14.95 1.79 14.40
N HIS A 107 15.08 2.92 15.09
CA HIS A 107 16.20 3.22 15.99
C HIS A 107 15.69 3.35 17.41
N ALA A 108 16.48 2.91 18.37
CA ALA A 108 16.23 3.10 19.79
C ALA A 108 17.35 3.96 20.41
N ASP A 109 16.92 4.82 21.33
CA ASP A 109 17.84 5.61 22.14
C ASP A 109 18.25 4.74 23.34
N VAL A 110 19.47 4.22 23.33
CA VAL A 110 20.00 3.30 24.36
C VAL A 110 21.08 3.98 25.19
N ILE A 111 21.12 3.69 26.47
CA ILE A 111 22.17 4.14 27.37
C ILE A 111 23.23 3.05 27.42
N ARG A 112 24.44 3.38 26.96
CA ARG A 112 25.64 2.53 27.08
C ARG A 112 26.83 3.38 27.48
N ASN A 113 27.65 2.86 28.38
CA ASN A 113 28.81 3.58 28.96
C ASN A 113 28.41 4.96 29.51
N GLY A 114 27.24 5.09 30.14
CA GLY A 114 26.78 6.35 30.72
C GLY A 114 26.36 7.43 29.72
N SER A 115 26.24 7.09 28.43
CA SER A 115 25.82 8.03 27.38
C SER A 115 24.66 7.48 26.54
N VAL A 116 23.72 8.35 26.15
CA VAL A 116 22.64 8.00 25.23
C VAL A 116 23.20 7.89 23.82
N LYS A 117 22.95 6.76 23.16
CA LYS A 117 23.33 6.48 21.78
C LYS A 117 22.12 6.01 21.00
N GLN A 118 21.90 6.57 19.80
CA GLN A 118 20.89 6.07 18.90
C GLN A 118 21.45 4.92 18.07
N ILE A 119 20.84 3.72 18.20
CA ILE A 119 21.25 2.52 17.46
C ILE A 119 20.03 1.86 16.82
N SER A 120 20.28 1.10 15.74
CA SER A 120 19.23 0.25 15.14
C SER A 120 18.69 -0.75 16.16
N THR A 121 17.38 -0.94 16.20
CA THR A 121 16.71 -1.87 17.13
C THR A 121 17.21 -3.30 17.03
N GLU A 122 17.72 -3.73 15.87
CA GLU A 122 18.35 -5.06 15.70
C GLU A 122 19.67 -5.24 16.46
N LYS A 123 20.33 -4.13 16.83
CA LYS A 123 21.59 -4.11 17.56
C LYS A 123 21.42 -4.02 19.07
N LEU A 124 20.18 -3.95 19.55
CA LEU A 124 19.87 -4.03 20.96
C LEU A 124 20.16 -5.43 21.48
N VAL A 125 20.54 -5.49 22.75
CA VAL A 125 20.78 -6.75 23.47
C VAL A 125 19.94 -6.80 24.74
N LYS A 126 19.80 -7.98 25.30
CA LYS A 126 19.15 -8.16 26.60
C LYS A 126 19.89 -7.35 27.68
N ASP A 127 19.12 -6.80 28.61
CA ASP A 127 19.58 -5.92 29.69
C ASP A 127 20.01 -4.50 29.23
N ASP A 128 19.93 -4.15 27.93
CA ASP A 128 20.08 -2.75 27.50
C ASP A 128 19.02 -1.86 28.16
N VAL A 129 19.42 -0.65 28.51
CA VAL A 129 18.51 0.38 29.02
C VAL A 129 18.20 1.35 27.92
N ILE A 130 16.91 1.45 27.56
CA ILE A 130 16.42 2.34 26.51
C ILE A 130 15.66 3.51 27.09
N LEU A 131 15.75 4.66 26.42
CA LEU A 131 14.95 5.83 26.66
C LEU A 131 13.72 5.80 25.74
N LEU A 132 12.52 5.76 26.33
CA LEU A 132 11.26 5.78 25.62
C LEU A 132 10.57 7.12 25.79
N THR A 133 10.19 7.74 24.69
CA THR A 133 9.48 9.02 24.61
C THR A 133 8.24 8.90 23.74
N ALA A 134 7.35 9.86 23.80
CA ALA A 134 6.12 9.89 23.02
C ALA A 134 6.37 9.63 21.50
N GLY A 135 5.55 8.79 20.88
CA GLY A 135 5.65 8.40 19.47
C GLY A 135 6.60 7.25 19.17
N LYS A 136 7.42 6.79 20.15
CA LYS A 136 8.31 5.64 20.00
C LYS A 136 7.58 4.32 20.17
N GLN A 137 7.98 3.32 19.37
CA GLN A 137 7.51 1.96 19.53
C GLN A 137 8.40 1.20 20.52
N ILE A 138 7.79 0.37 21.37
CA ILE A 138 8.48 -0.54 22.26
C ILE A 138 9.01 -1.72 21.44
N CYS A 139 10.32 -1.75 21.23
CA CYS A 139 10.96 -2.65 20.26
C CYS A 139 11.25 -4.06 20.80
N ALA A 140 11.23 -4.23 22.11
CA ALA A 140 11.44 -5.51 22.81
C ALA A 140 10.70 -5.46 24.15
N ASP A 141 10.40 -6.62 24.78
CA ASP A 141 9.73 -6.60 26.07
C ASP A 141 10.69 -6.05 27.13
N ALA A 142 10.20 -5.09 27.92
CA ALA A 142 11.01 -4.34 28.87
C ALA A 142 10.27 -4.11 30.20
N VAL A 143 11.02 -3.63 31.20
CA VAL A 143 10.47 -3.19 32.49
C VAL A 143 10.90 -1.74 32.73
N VAL A 144 9.98 -0.90 33.17
CA VAL A 144 10.23 0.49 33.51
C VAL A 144 11.14 0.56 34.74
N ILE A 145 12.26 1.27 34.63
CA ILE A 145 13.22 1.50 35.74
C ILE A 145 12.92 2.83 36.42
N SER A 146 12.55 3.84 35.66
CA SER A 146 12.29 5.19 36.17
C SER A 146 11.47 5.99 35.16
N GLY A 147 10.58 6.85 35.64
CA GLY A 147 9.69 7.68 34.83
C GLY A 147 8.27 7.12 34.76
N ASN A 148 7.43 7.82 34.00
CA ASN A 148 6.02 7.47 33.82
C ASN A 148 5.63 7.72 32.36
N ILE A 149 4.96 6.75 31.74
CA ILE A 149 4.47 6.84 30.36
C ILE A 149 3.05 6.30 30.23
N GLN A 150 2.30 6.83 29.29
CA GLN A 150 1.06 6.24 28.81
C GLN A 150 1.35 5.45 27.53
N VAL A 151 0.94 4.20 27.50
CA VAL A 151 1.20 3.26 26.42
C VAL A 151 -0.12 2.80 25.82
N ASN A 152 -0.15 2.77 24.48
CA ASN A 152 -1.24 2.18 23.73
C ASN A 152 -0.87 0.72 23.36
N GLU A 153 -1.61 -0.23 23.88
CA GLU A 153 -1.43 -1.67 23.69
C GLU A 153 -2.44 -2.25 22.67
N SER A 154 -3.18 -1.40 21.94
CA SER A 154 -4.29 -1.81 21.06
C SER A 154 -3.89 -2.75 19.93
N LEU A 155 -2.65 -2.73 19.48
CA LEU A 155 -2.14 -3.69 18.49
C LEU A 155 -2.02 -5.12 19.03
N LEU A 156 -1.95 -5.27 20.34
CA LEU A 156 -1.77 -6.54 21.01
C LEU A 156 -3.09 -7.04 21.60
N THR A 157 -3.83 -6.15 22.25
CA THR A 157 -5.07 -6.45 22.99
C THR A 157 -6.34 -6.21 22.17
N GLY A 158 -6.27 -5.35 21.15
CA GLY A 158 -7.43 -4.85 20.41
C GLY A 158 -8.19 -3.72 21.11
N GLU A 159 -7.85 -3.38 22.36
CA GLU A 159 -8.45 -2.30 23.13
C GLU A 159 -7.70 -0.99 22.92
N ALA A 160 -8.45 0.10 22.70
CA ALA A 160 -7.87 1.39 22.34
C ALA A 160 -7.49 2.26 23.54
N ASP A 161 -7.75 1.81 24.76
CA ASP A 161 -7.51 2.58 25.96
C ASP A 161 -6.02 2.70 26.27
N GLU A 162 -5.59 3.87 26.69
CA GLU A 162 -4.22 4.15 27.09
C GLU A 162 -3.96 3.60 28.50
N VAL A 163 -2.87 2.85 28.66
CA VAL A 163 -2.50 2.23 29.94
C VAL A 163 -1.33 2.99 30.54
N GLU A 164 -1.49 3.48 31.76
CA GLU A 164 -0.39 4.10 32.50
C GLU A 164 0.61 3.04 32.98
N LYS A 165 1.90 3.29 32.74
CA LYS A 165 3.02 2.44 33.15
C LYS A 165 3.98 3.27 33.99
N THR A 166 4.18 2.81 35.21
CA THR A 166 5.06 3.41 36.22
C THR A 166 6.24 2.48 36.50
N GLU A 167 7.16 2.86 37.37
CA GLU A 167 8.31 2.07 37.78
C GLU A 167 7.91 0.63 38.19
N GLY A 168 8.62 -0.37 37.65
CA GLY A 168 8.34 -1.79 37.80
C GLY A 168 7.27 -2.35 36.87
N SER A 169 6.56 -1.52 36.09
CA SER A 169 5.58 -1.99 35.11
C SER A 169 6.25 -2.66 33.92
N THR A 170 5.64 -3.73 33.42
CA THR A 170 6.08 -4.42 32.21
C THR A 170 5.57 -3.71 30.96
N LEU A 171 6.43 -3.60 29.97
CA LEU A 171 6.18 -3.06 28.65
C LEU A 171 6.24 -4.17 27.61
N MET A 172 5.19 -4.34 26.83
CA MET A 172 5.12 -5.35 25.79
C MET A 172 5.62 -4.81 24.45
N SER A 173 6.49 -5.56 23.79
CA SER A 173 6.96 -5.22 22.43
C SER A 173 5.80 -5.13 21.45
N GLY A 174 5.85 -4.13 20.57
CA GLY A 174 4.79 -3.84 19.63
C GLY A 174 3.78 -2.79 20.09
N SER A 175 3.74 -2.44 21.38
CA SER A 175 3.02 -1.28 21.91
C SER A 175 3.76 0.02 21.61
N PHE A 176 3.10 1.18 21.80
CA PHE A 176 3.74 2.48 21.62
C PHE A 176 3.44 3.46 22.72
N VAL A 177 4.42 4.35 22.93
CA VAL A 177 4.31 5.42 23.90
C VAL A 177 3.46 6.54 23.31
N VAL A 178 2.36 6.89 24.00
CA VAL A 178 1.46 7.98 23.63
C VAL A 178 1.94 9.29 24.23
N SER A 179 2.32 9.28 25.52
CA SER A 179 2.80 10.45 26.24
C SER A 179 3.76 10.05 27.36
N GLY A 180 4.53 11.03 27.86
CA GLY A 180 5.50 10.85 28.93
C GLY A 180 6.87 10.38 28.43
N GLU A 181 7.74 10.08 29.41
CA GLU A 181 9.12 9.64 29.20
C GLU A 181 9.53 8.65 30.29
N CYS A 182 10.19 7.56 29.93
CA CYS A 182 10.74 6.62 30.90
C CYS A 182 12.03 5.96 30.42
N TYR A 183 12.80 5.45 31.39
CA TYR A 183 13.90 4.53 31.17
C TYR A 183 13.41 3.11 31.41
N ALA A 184 13.65 2.22 30.45
CA ALA A 184 13.22 0.82 30.53
C ALA A 184 14.37 -0.13 30.21
N ARG A 185 14.47 -1.24 30.96
CA ARG A 185 15.47 -2.30 30.73
C ARG A 185 14.82 -3.42 29.91
N LEU A 186 15.50 -3.85 28.86
CA LEU A 186 15.05 -4.93 27.99
C LEU A 186 15.21 -6.29 28.72
N GLU A 187 14.13 -7.07 28.74
CA GLU A 187 14.11 -8.41 29.37
C GLU A 187 14.06 -9.54 28.34
N LYS A 188 13.21 -9.40 27.30
CA LYS A 188 13.08 -10.41 26.25
C LYS A 188 13.30 -9.75 24.90
N VAL A 189 14.29 -10.25 24.16
CA VAL A 189 14.74 -9.70 22.88
C VAL A 189 14.57 -10.74 21.76
N GLY A 190 14.55 -10.28 20.52
CA GLY A 190 14.52 -11.15 19.34
C GLY A 190 13.28 -12.07 19.32
N ASN A 191 13.52 -13.36 19.09
CA ASN A 191 12.44 -14.34 18.98
C ASN A 191 11.67 -14.60 20.30
N GLU A 192 12.20 -14.16 21.44
CA GLU A 192 11.56 -14.30 22.74
C GLU A 192 10.56 -13.18 23.04
N SER A 193 10.61 -12.07 22.32
CA SER A 193 9.72 -10.92 22.50
C SER A 193 8.27 -11.30 22.18
N TYR A 194 7.32 -10.61 22.81
CA TYR A 194 5.88 -10.87 22.65
C TYR A 194 5.43 -10.71 21.19
N ILE A 195 5.83 -9.63 20.53
CA ILE A 195 5.47 -9.38 19.13
C ILE A 195 6.03 -10.44 18.18
N SER A 196 7.24 -10.97 18.46
CA SER A 196 7.83 -12.03 17.66
C SER A 196 7.06 -13.34 17.80
N LYS A 197 6.66 -13.72 19.02
CA LYS A 197 5.83 -14.90 19.26
C LYS A 197 4.48 -14.78 18.56
N LEU A 198 3.80 -13.64 18.70
CA LEU A 198 2.53 -13.38 18.04
C LEU A 198 2.65 -13.47 16.52
N SER A 199 3.75 -12.94 15.96
CA SER A 199 4.03 -13.01 14.52
C SER A 199 4.28 -14.44 14.03
N LEU A 200 4.95 -15.27 14.84
CA LEU A 200 5.16 -16.68 14.54
C LEU A 200 3.86 -17.48 14.57
N GLU A 201 3.00 -17.23 15.57
CA GLU A 201 1.67 -17.84 15.66
C GLU A 201 0.79 -17.43 14.45
N ALA A 202 0.75 -16.16 14.10
CA ALA A 202 0.02 -15.68 12.93
C ALA A 202 0.53 -16.32 11.62
N LYS A 203 1.83 -16.54 11.48
CA LYS A 203 2.42 -17.27 10.34
C LYS A 203 2.01 -18.74 10.31
N SER A 204 1.94 -19.40 11.47
CA SER A 204 1.55 -20.81 11.57
C SER A 204 0.07 -21.04 11.24
N MET A 205 -0.79 -20.06 11.50
CA MET A 205 -2.23 -20.09 11.18
C MET A 205 -2.54 -19.93 9.70
N GLY A 206 -1.56 -19.64 8.87
CA GLY A 206 -1.60 -19.64 7.41
C GLY A 206 -2.48 -18.57 6.79
N GLY A 207 -1.90 -17.74 5.99
CA GLY A 207 -2.64 -16.88 5.09
C GLY A 207 -2.06 -15.47 4.99
N LYS A 208 -0.97 -15.30 4.22
CA LYS A 208 -0.76 -13.99 3.63
C LYS A 208 -1.98 -13.72 2.75
N GLU A 209 -2.79 -12.73 3.13
CA GLU A 209 -3.81 -12.22 2.21
C GLU A 209 -3.15 -11.80 0.91
N GLN A 210 -3.42 -12.54 -0.16
CA GLN A 210 -2.91 -12.23 -1.49
C GLN A 210 -3.78 -11.12 -2.10
N SER A 211 -3.18 -10.27 -2.94
CA SER A 211 -3.93 -9.28 -3.72
C SER A 211 -4.98 -9.97 -4.60
N GLU A 212 -6.10 -9.27 -4.91
CA GLU A 212 -7.17 -9.82 -5.77
C GLU A 212 -6.62 -10.30 -7.11
N MET A 213 -5.72 -9.52 -7.70
CA MET A 213 -5.08 -9.84 -8.97
C MET A 213 -4.25 -11.12 -8.87
N ILE A 214 -3.36 -11.23 -7.87
CA ILE A 214 -2.50 -12.41 -7.67
C ILE A 214 -3.36 -13.64 -7.36
N ARG A 215 -4.37 -13.50 -6.52
CA ARG A 215 -5.31 -14.59 -6.20
C ARG A 215 -6.06 -15.07 -7.46
N SER A 216 -6.50 -14.12 -8.29
CA SER A 216 -7.19 -14.44 -9.56
C SER A 216 -6.26 -15.17 -10.54
N ILE A 217 -5.01 -14.72 -10.66
CA ILE A 217 -4.00 -15.40 -11.50
C ILE A 217 -3.72 -16.81 -10.98
N ASN A 218 -3.51 -16.96 -9.67
CA ASN A 218 -3.29 -18.26 -9.05
C ASN A 218 -4.47 -19.21 -9.24
N LEU A 219 -5.70 -18.70 -9.23
CA LEU A 219 -6.92 -19.49 -9.50
C LEU A 219 -6.92 -20.01 -10.93
N ILE A 220 -6.62 -19.15 -11.92
CA ILE A 220 -6.51 -19.56 -13.34
C ILE A 220 -5.43 -20.63 -13.49
N VAL A 221 -4.23 -20.38 -12.94
CA VAL A 221 -3.09 -21.30 -12.97
C VAL A 221 -3.45 -22.67 -12.37
N LYS A 222 -4.14 -22.67 -11.23
CA LYS A 222 -4.58 -23.90 -10.55
C LYS A 222 -5.57 -24.69 -11.41
N TRP A 223 -6.61 -24.05 -11.95
CA TRP A 223 -7.60 -24.73 -12.78
C TRP A 223 -7.00 -25.27 -14.08
N VAL A 224 -6.19 -24.47 -14.77
CA VAL A 224 -5.46 -24.91 -15.97
C VAL A 224 -4.56 -26.10 -15.64
N GLY A 225 -3.81 -26.03 -14.52
CA GLY A 225 -2.93 -27.12 -14.08
C GLY A 225 -3.66 -28.44 -13.84
N ILE A 226 -4.88 -28.40 -13.28
CA ILE A 226 -5.69 -29.61 -13.05
C ILE A 226 -6.19 -30.18 -14.38
N VAL A 227 -6.61 -29.34 -15.31
CA VAL A 227 -7.28 -29.74 -16.56
C VAL A 227 -6.31 -30.26 -17.61
N ILE A 228 -5.08 -29.76 -17.63
CA ILE A 228 -4.05 -30.13 -18.63
C ILE A 228 -3.75 -31.62 -18.65
N ILE A 229 -3.62 -32.25 -17.48
CA ILE A 229 -3.20 -33.67 -17.40
C ILE A 229 -4.25 -34.60 -18.02
N PRO A 230 -5.55 -34.57 -17.58
CA PRO A 230 -6.54 -35.47 -18.18
C PRO A 230 -6.76 -35.21 -19.68
N ILE A 231 -6.79 -33.94 -20.11
CA ILE A 231 -6.94 -33.64 -21.54
C ILE A 231 -5.75 -34.13 -22.34
N GLY A 232 -4.51 -33.94 -21.86
CA GLY A 232 -3.32 -34.44 -22.52
C GLY A 232 -3.33 -35.96 -22.69
N LEU A 233 -3.74 -36.71 -21.66
CA LEU A 233 -3.86 -38.15 -21.71
C LEU A 233 -4.92 -38.61 -22.73
N ILE A 234 -6.07 -37.95 -22.75
CA ILE A 234 -7.18 -38.27 -23.68
C ILE A 234 -6.76 -37.96 -25.12
N LEU A 235 -6.14 -36.82 -25.39
CA LEU A 235 -5.65 -36.43 -26.70
C LEU A 235 -4.60 -37.40 -27.23
N PHE A 236 -3.64 -37.79 -26.38
CA PHE A 236 -2.63 -38.80 -26.78
C PHE A 236 -3.27 -40.14 -27.07
N TRP A 237 -4.15 -40.64 -26.18
CA TRP A 237 -4.85 -41.92 -26.37
C TRP A 237 -5.68 -41.91 -27.66
N GLN A 238 -6.44 -40.84 -27.91
CA GLN A 238 -7.25 -40.69 -29.11
C GLN A 238 -6.38 -40.66 -30.37
N SER A 239 -5.34 -39.81 -30.38
CA SER A 239 -4.47 -39.67 -31.56
C SER A 239 -3.79 -40.99 -31.95
N HIS A 240 -3.26 -41.74 -30.96
CA HIS A 240 -2.49 -42.94 -31.21
C HIS A 240 -3.38 -44.17 -31.42
N PHE A 241 -4.35 -44.41 -30.51
CA PHE A 241 -5.12 -45.66 -30.50
C PHE A 241 -6.40 -45.58 -31.33
N VAL A 242 -7.02 -44.40 -31.46
CA VAL A 242 -8.27 -44.24 -32.22
C VAL A 242 -7.97 -43.80 -33.65
N ASN A 243 -7.17 -42.77 -33.83
CA ASN A 243 -6.85 -42.24 -35.17
C ASN A 243 -5.70 -42.99 -35.88
N GLY A 244 -4.99 -43.88 -35.17
CA GLY A 244 -3.91 -44.70 -35.77
C GLY A 244 -2.63 -43.90 -36.11
N GLU A 245 -2.46 -42.76 -35.53
CA GLU A 245 -1.31 -41.89 -35.79
C GLU A 245 -0.01 -42.43 -35.20
N SER A 246 1.11 -42.09 -35.80
CA SER A 246 2.43 -42.45 -35.26
C SER A 246 2.66 -41.89 -33.87
N ILE A 247 3.43 -42.60 -33.05
CA ILE A 247 3.77 -42.11 -31.68
C ILE A 247 4.36 -40.69 -31.74
N THR A 248 5.24 -40.43 -32.70
CA THR A 248 5.85 -39.10 -32.86
C THR A 248 4.79 -38.03 -33.11
N LYS A 249 3.83 -38.26 -34.00
CA LYS A 249 2.77 -37.31 -34.31
C LYS A 249 1.81 -37.17 -33.15
N SER A 250 1.44 -38.22 -32.45
CA SER A 250 0.57 -38.21 -31.29
C SER A 250 1.17 -37.45 -30.11
N VAL A 251 2.47 -37.63 -29.84
CA VAL A 251 3.19 -36.87 -28.82
C VAL A 251 3.29 -35.40 -29.22
N THR A 252 3.68 -35.09 -30.46
CA THR A 252 3.85 -33.67 -30.87
C THR A 252 2.54 -32.89 -30.85
N SER A 253 1.44 -33.45 -31.34
CA SER A 253 0.14 -32.78 -31.34
C SER A 253 -0.41 -32.58 -29.91
N THR A 254 -0.27 -33.58 -29.05
CA THR A 254 -0.63 -33.49 -27.63
C THR A 254 0.19 -32.42 -26.90
N VAL A 255 1.50 -32.40 -27.12
CA VAL A 255 2.41 -31.42 -26.56
C VAL A 255 2.06 -30.00 -27.03
N ALA A 256 1.69 -29.82 -28.32
CA ALA A 256 1.25 -28.54 -28.83
C ALA A 256 0.00 -28.03 -28.10
N ALA A 257 -0.99 -28.90 -27.88
CA ALA A 257 -2.19 -28.55 -27.10
C ALA A 257 -1.84 -28.15 -25.67
N ILE A 258 -0.98 -28.92 -24.99
CA ILE A 258 -0.56 -28.62 -23.60
C ILE A 258 0.18 -27.30 -23.52
N ILE A 259 1.17 -27.01 -24.38
CA ILE A 259 1.89 -25.74 -24.43
C ILE A 259 0.94 -24.58 -24.68
N GLY A 260 -0.05 -24.77 -25.54
CA GLY A 260 -1.08 -23.77 -25.79
C GLY A 260 -1.94 -23.45 -24.57
N MET A 261 -2.24 -24.43 -23.73
CA MET A 261 -3.04 -24.23 -22.51
C MET A 261 -2.27 -23.58 -21.36
N ILE A 262 -0.94 -23.65 -21.31
CA ILE A 262 -0.14 -23.09 -20.21
C ILE A 262 0.01 -21.56 -20.35
N PRO A 263 -0.35 -20.75 -19.32
CA PRO A 263 -0.17 -19.31 -19.30
C PRO A 263 1.27 -18.91 -18.90
N GLU A 264 2.25 -19.28 -19.73
CA GLU A 264 3.70 -19.23 -19.40
C GLU A 264 4.20 -17.87 -18.91
N GLY A 265 3.79 -16.78 -19.56
CA GLY A 265 4.34 -15.45 -19.30
C GLY A 265 3.55 -14.63 -18.27
N LEU A 266 2.36 -15.06 -17.87
CA LEU A 266 1.45 -14.24 -17.06
C LEU A 266 2.01 -13.96 -15.65
N TYR A 267 2.51 -15.00 -14.98
CA TYR A 267 3.08 -14.85 -13.64
C TYR A 267 4.38 -14.04 -13.68
N LEU A 268 5.27 -14.33 -14.62
CA LEU A 268 6.50 -13.56 -14.82
C LEU A 268 6.21 -12.07 -15.06
N LEU A 269 5.29 -11.78 -15.98
CA LEU A 269 4.94 -10.41 -16.32
C LEU A 269 4.40 -9.64 -15.09
N THR A 270 3.57 -10.30 -14.29
CA THR A 270 3.01 -9.71 -13.06
C THR A 270 4.11 -9.40 -12.05
N THR A 271 4.99 -10.35 -11.76
CA THR A 271 6.09 -10.14 -10.81
C THR A 271 7.08 -9.08 -11.29
N VAL A 272 7.43 -9.10 -12.57
CA VAL A 272 8.32 -8.10 -13.17
C VAL A 272 7.68 -6.69 -13.14
N ALA A 273 6.40 -6.57 -13.49
CA ALA A 273 5.71 -5.29 -13.49
C ALA A 273 5.62 -4.69 -12.08
N LEU A 274 5.28 -5.50 -11.07
CA LEU A 274 5.26 -5.08 -9.66
C LEU A 274 6.66 -4.70 -9.17
N ALA A 275 7.68 -5.51 -9.47
CA ALA A 275 9.06 -5.23 -9.09
C ALA A 275 9.58 -3.91 -9.69
N LEU A 276 9.34 -3.68 -10.99
CA LEU A 276 9.72 -2.43 -11.66
C LEU A 276 8.99 -1.22 -11.07
N SER A 277 7.72 -1.38 -10.73
CA SER A 277 6.92 -0.33 -10.10
C SER A 277 7.46 0.03 -8.72
N THR A 278 7.74 -0.99 -7.91
CA THR A 278 8.37 -0.81 -6.58
C THR A 278 9.70 -0.07 -6.69
N MET A 279 10.57 -0.47 -7.62
CA MET A 279 11.85 0.22 -7.85
C MET A 279 11.66 1.68 -8.30
N LYS A 280 10.64 1.97 -9.11
CA LYS A 280 10.33 3.32 -9.57
C LYS A 280 9.80 4.20 -8.44
N LEU A 281 8.92 3.68 -7.59
CA LEU A 281 8.42 4.36 -6.40
C LEU A 281 9.54 4.58 -5.37
N ALA A 282 10.41 3.58 -5.18
CA ALA A 282 11.57 3.70 -4.32
C ALA A 282 12.50 4.86 -4.72
N ARG A 283 12.74 5.07 -6.03
CA ARG A 283 13.49 6.24 -6.54
C ARG A 283 12.83 7.57 -6.22
N LYS A 284 11.51 7.59 -6.04
CA LYS A 284 10.72 8.75 -5.60
C LYS A 284 10.58 8.81 -4.08
N LYS A 285 11.43 8.10 -3.34
CA LYS A 285 11.42 8.06 -1.87
C LYS A 285 10.12 7.54 -1.27
N VAL A 286 9.40 6.69 -1.98
CA VAL A 286 8.23 5.98 -1.48
C VAL A 286 8.63 4.54 -1.15
N LEU A 287 8.57 4.17 0.12
CA LEU A 287 8.82 2.82 0.61
C LEU A 287 7.50 2.05 0.63
N LEU A 288 7.51 0.85 0.10
CA LEU A 288 6.41 -0.10 0.17
C LEU A 288 6.80 -1.27 1.07
N HIS A 289 6.03 -1.50 2.11
CA HIS A 289 6.20 -2.68 2.97
C HIS A 289 5.55 -3.92 2.36
N ASP A 290 4.53 -3.75 1.50
CA ASP A 290 3.86 -4.83 0.77
C ASP A 290 3.55 -4.40 -0.67
N MET A 291 3.89 -5.26 -1.65
CA MET A 291 3.57 -5.02 -3.07
C MET A 291 2.07 -5.02 -3.36
N LYS A 292 1.25 -5.66 -2.49
CA LYS A 292 -0.22 -5.63 -2.57
C LYS A 292 -0.75 -4.20 -2.52
N SER A 293 -0.10 -3.32 -1.77
CA SER A 293 -0.49 -1.92 -1.61
C SER A 293 -0.58 -1.17 -2.93
N ILE A 294 0.24 -1.53 -3.92
CA ILE A 294 0.21 -0.94 -5.27
C ILE A 294 -1.15 -1.20 -5.94
N GLU A 295 -1.65 -2.43 -5.84
CA GLU A 295 -2.96 -2.79 -6.41
C GLU A 295 -4.09 -2.10 -5.66
N THR A 296 -4.06 -2.14 -4.34
CA THR A 296 -5.11 -1.55 -3.50
C THR A 296 -5.21 -0.04 -3.74
N LEU A 297 -4.07 0.68 -3.75
CA LEU A 297 -4.04 2.11 -4.05
C LEU A 297 -4.58 2.46 -5.43
N ALA A 298 -4.37 1.59 -6.41
CA ALA A 298 -4.92 1.78 -7.75
C ALA A 298 -6.45 1.76 -7.80
N ARG A 299 -7.08 1.08 -6.83
CA ARG A 299 -8.54 0.91 -6.70
C ARG A 299 -9.20 1.89 -5.74
N VAL A 300 -8.41 2.60 -4.93
CA VAL A 300 -8.93 3.57 -3.94
C VAL A 300 -9.88 4.56 -4.59
N ASP A 301 -11.06 4.69 -4.00
CA ASP A 301 -12.08 5.66 -4.35
C ASP A 301 -12.43 6.63 -3.22
N VAL A 302 -12.01 6.33 -1.97
CA VAL A 302 -12.07 7.23 -0.84
C VAL A 302 -10.70 7.32 -0.17
N LEU A 303 -10.19 8.54 -0.03
CA LEU A 303 -8.96 8.82 0.70
C LEU A 303 -9.30 9.58 1.99
N CYS A 304 -9.11 8.93 3.12
CA CYS A 304 -9.21 9.52 4.44
C CYS A 304 -7.86 10.15 4.80
N VAL A 305 -7.86 11.43 5.09
CA VAL A 305 -6.64 12.18 5.42
C VAL A 305 -6.74 12.76 6.84
N ASP A 306 -5.68 12.60 7.64
CA ASP A 306 -5.55 13.41 8.82
C ASP A 306 -5.12 14.84 8.45
N LYS A 307 -5.46 15.82 9.26
CA LYS A 307 -5.12 17.22 9.03
C LYS A 307 -3.62 17.45 9.20
N THR A 308 -3.11 17.11 10.40
CA THR A 308 -1.75 17.43 10.84
C THR A 308 -0.74 16.53 10.11
N GLY A 309 0.41 17.08 9.72
CA GLY A 309 1.45 16.32 9.02
C GLY A 309 1.09 15.88 7.59
N THR A 310 -0.21 15.83 7.22
CA THR A 310 -0.68 15.44 5.88
C THR A 310 -1.10 16.64 5.04
N ILE A 311 -2.18 17.35 5.43
CA ILE A 311 -2.65 18.59 4.75
C ILE A 311 -1.73 19.74 5.11
N THR A 312 -1.32 19.80 6.37
CA THR A 312 -0.42 20.82 6.91
C THR A 312 0.99 20.28 7.13
N GLU A 313 1.94 21.19 7.30
CA GLU A 313 3.28 20.83 7.78
C GLU A 313 3.19 20.29 9.21
N PRO A 314 4.11 19.43 9.65
CA PRO A 314 4.13 18.91 11.01
C PRO A 314 4.45 20.00 12.03
N ASP A 315 5.23 21.00 11.61
CA ASP A 315 5.68 22.08 12.48
C ASP A 315 4.59 23.14 12.64
N MET A 316 4.30 23.46 13.89
CA MET A 316 3.44 24.59 14.24
C MET A 316 4.26 25.87 14.35
N LYS A 317 3.64 27.01 14.02
CA LYS A 317 4.24 28.34 14.22
C LYS A 317 3.33 29.17 15.11
N LEU A 318 3.93 29.79 16.11
CA LEU A 318 3.23 30.81 16.90
C LEU A 318 2.90 31.98 15.98
N LYS A 319 1.62 32.35 15.95
CA LYS A 319 1.12 33.46 15.14
C LYS A 319 0.93 34.73 15.99
N GLU A 320 0.25 34.59 17.10
CA GLU A 320 -0.09 35.71 17.98
C GLU A 320 -0.36 35.23 19.42
N ILE A 321 -0.01 36.08 20.37
CA ILE A 321 -0.43 36.00 21.79
C ILE A 321 -1.28 37.21 22.09
N PHE A 322 -2.48 37.05 22.65
CA PHE A 322 -3.37 38.15 22.96
C PHE A 322 -4.09 37.96 24.31
N LEU A 323 -4.45 39.07 24.95
CA LEU A 323 -5.12 39.06 26.25
C LEU A 323 -6.58 38.62 26.12
N CYS A 324 -7.10 37.93 27.14
CA CYS A 324 -8.52 37.68 27.27
C CYS A 324 -9.22 38.95 27.81
N LYS A 325 -10.22 39.44 27.08
CA LYS A 325 -10.98 40.64 27.45
C LYS A 325 -11.99 40.37 28.57
N ASN A 326 -12.51 39.14 28.63
CA ASN A 326 -13.55 38.72 29.59
C ASN A 326 -12.97 37.84 30.71
N SER A 327 -11.90 38.33 31.38
CA SER A 327 -11.12 37.53 32.33
C SER A 327 -11.75 37.39 33.72
N GLY A 328 -12.61 38.30 34.18
CA GLY A 328 -13.25 38.23 35.50
C GLY A 328 -14.65 37.66 35.48
N ALA A 329 -15.09 37.06 36.60
CA ALA A 329 -16.47 36.58 36.77
C ALA A 329 -17.53 37.69 36.63
N ASP A 330 -17.15 38.92 36.92
CA ASP A 330 -17.98 40.14 36.83
C ASP A 330 -17.66 41.00 35.59
N GLY A 331 -16.93 40.48 34.56
CA GLY A 331 -16.52 41.24 33.38
C GLY A 331 -15.41 42.25 33.63
N THR A 332 -14.72 42.18 34.76
CA THR A 332 -13.56 43.03 35.07
C THR A 332 -12.30 42.52 34.35
N GLN A 333 -11.60 43.42 33.65
CA GLN A 333 -10.33 43.07 33.03
C GLN A 333 -9.26 42.79 34.08
N THR A 334 -8.49 41.72 33.93
CA THR A 334 -7.23 41.53 34.68
C THR A 334 -6.28 42.69 34.39
N ALA A 335 -5.60 43.20 35.42
CA ALA A 335 -4.60 44.24 35.30
C ALA A 335 -3.29 43.76 34.60
N LEU A 336 -3.31 42.57 33.93
CA LEU A 336 -2.17 41.98 33.27
C LEU A 336 -1.89 42.67 31.93
N THR A 337 -0.65 43.08 31.71
CA THR A 337 -0.21 43.61 30.41
C THR A 337 0.12 42.51 29.44
N LEU A 338 0.11 42.80 28.13
CA LEU A 338 0.46 41.85 27.10
C LEU A 338 1.91 41.32 27.26
N ASP A 339 2.82 42.16 27.70
CA ASP A 339 4.24 41.78 27.89
C ASP A 339 4.41 40.86 29.11
N GLU A 340 3.63 41.09 30.18
CA GLU A 340 3.59 40.18 31.32
C GLU A 340 2.99 38.82 30.94
N LEU A 341 1.90 38.78 30.14
CA LEU A 341 1.34 37.53 29.60
C LEU A 341 2.36 36.76 28.76
N LYS A 342 3.06 37.43 27.83
CA LYS A 342 4.12 36.83 27.05
C LYS A 342 5.23 36.25 27.93
N SER A 343 5.69 36.99 28.95
CA SER A 343 6.71 36.50 29.88
C SER A 343 6.25 35.25 30.65
N LEU A 344 4.99 35.21 31.12
CA LEU A 344 4.40 34.05 31.78
C LEU A 344 4.36 32.81 30.86
N ILE A 345 3.94 33.02 29.62
CA ILE A 345 3.90 31.92 28.62
C ILE A 345 5.31 31.42 28.29
N LEU A 346 6.31 32.30 28.21
CA LEU A 346 7.70 31.93 28.02
C LEU A 346 8.26 31.09 29.18
N ASP A 347 7.99 31.53 30.42
CA ASP A 347 8.38 30.79 31.63
C ASP A 347 7.70 29.42 31.67
N TYR A 348 6.42 29.35 31.32
CA TYR A 348 5.66 28.10 31.21
C TYR A 348 6.29 27.15 30.17
N ALA A 349 6.57 27.66 28.96
CA ALA A 349 7.15 26.87 27.90
C ALA A 349 8.54 26.29 28.25
N ASN A 350 9.39 27.14 28.93
CA ASN A 350 10.73 26.72 29.37
C ASN A 350 10.67 25.69 30.50
N ALA A 351 9.65 25.77 31.36
CA ALA A 351 9.48 24.87 32.50
C ALA A 351 8.82 23.53 32.09
N SER A 352 8.01 23.52 31.03
CA SER A 352 7.26 22.33 30.62
C SER A 352 8.16 21.23 30.09
N VAL A 353 7.92 19.97 30.52
CA VAL A 353 8.57 18.75 30.01
C VAL A 353 8.04 18.32 28.64
N ASP A 354 6.91 18.88 28.20
CA ASP A 354 6.31 18.52 26.93
C ASP A 354 7.21 18.86 25.74
N ASN A 355 7.27 17.92 24.79
CA ASN A 355 7.98 18.07 23.52
C ASN A 355 7.04 17.84 22.32
N ASN A 356 5.72 18.06 22.51
CA ASN A 356 4.77 18.02 21.40
C ASN A 356 4.92 19.25 20.49
N ALA A 357 4.38 19.19 19.26
CA ALA A 357 4.54 20.24 18.24
C ALA A 357 4.11 21.64 18.75
N THR A 358 3.08 21.71 19.58
CA THR A 358 2.61 22.96 20.23
C THR A 358 3.67 23.55 21.15
N MET A 359 4.24 22.73 22.03
CA MET A 359 5.22 23.18 23.01
C MET A 359 6.56 23.49 22.33
N LEU A 360 6.96 22.73 21.29
CA LEU A 360 8.15 23.04 20.50
C LEU A 360 8.04 24.40 19.80
N ALA A 361 6.86 24.75 19.27
CA ALA A 361 6.62 26.08 18.69
C ALA A 361 6.74 27.21 19.73
N LEU A 362 6.27 26.98 20.95
CA LEU A 362 6.41 27.96 22.06
C LEU A 362 7.85 28.05 22.55
N LYS A 363 8.56 26.92 22.68
CA LYS A 363 9.98 26.89 23.05
C LYS A 363 10.85 27.58 22.00
N ALA A 364 10.55 27.38 20.70
CA ALA A 364 11.25 28.06 19.61
C ALA A 364 11.05 29.59 19.69
N TYR A 365 9.81 30.04 19.94
CA TYR A 365 9.53 31.43 20.15
C TYR A 365 10.25 31.99 21.39
N ALA A 366 10.28 31.20 22.49
CA ALA A 366 11.02 31.57 23.70
C ALA A 366 12.53 31.76 23.43
N ALA A 367 13.13 30.83 22.65
CA ALA A 367 14.56 30.94 22.29
C ALA A 367 14.84 32.16 21.41
N GLU A 368 13.96 32.52 20.48
CA GLU A 368 14.06 33.72 19.66
C GLU A 368 13.89 35.02 20.48
N ALA A 369 12.96 35.03 21.43
CA ALA A 369 12.72 36.16 22.34
C ALA A 369 13.93 36.43 23.27
N LEU A 370 14.60 35.38 23.76
CA LEU A 370 15.81 35.48 24.58
C LEU A 370 16.98 36.07 23.82
N THR A 371 17.14 35.78 22.51
CA THR A 371 18.19 36.36 21.66
C THR A 371 17.99 37.88 21.42
N ASN A 372 16.76 38.36 21.52
CA ASN A 372 16.38 39.77 21.30
C ASN A 372 16.36 40.66 22.57
N ASN A 373 17.04 40.26 23.65
CA ASN A 373 17.20 41.04 24.91
C ASN A 373 15.89 41.43 25.64
N THR A 374 14.86 40.65 25.53
CA THR A 374 13.67 40.82 26.39
C THR A 374 13.98 40.22 27.77
N SER A 375 13.95 41.02 28.85
CA SER A 375 14.22 40.57 30.23
C SER A 375 13.18 39.52 30.65
N ALA A 376 13.48 38.23 30.46
CA ALA A 376 12.66 37.15 30.94
C ALA A 376 12.89 37.00 32.45
N LEU A 377 11.85 37.17 33.25
CA LEU A 377 11.80 36.73 34.63
C LEU A 377 11.84 35.18 34.61
N HIS A 378 12.96 34.58 34.96
CA HIS A 378 13.10 33.12 35.06
C HIS A 378 12.42 32.65 36.35
N ARG A 379 11.14 32.23 36.23
CA ARG A 379 10.43 31.56 37.30
C ARG A 379 10.86 30.12 37.39
N THR A 380 11.05 29.63 38.60
CA THR A 380 11.36 28.21 38.81
C THR A 380 10.09 27.45 39.06
N ALA A 381 9.85 26.37 38.27
CA ALA A 381 8.69 25.50 38.49
C ALA A 381 8.84 24.69 39.77
N VAL A 382 7.76 24.59 40.53
CA VAL A 382 7.65 23.79 41.76
C VAL A 382 7.16 22.38 41.40
N SER A 383 6.16 22.30 40.51
CA SER A 383 5.63 21.05 39.99
C SER A 383 5.09 21.24 38.57
N GLN A 384 4.91 20.14 37.83
CA GLN A 384 4.39 20.21 36.49
C GLN A 384 3.63 18.94 36.16
N GLN A 385 2.60 19.08 35.34
CA GLN A 385 1.86 17.97 34.73
C GLN A 385 1.94 18.09 33.21
N ALA A 386 2.44 17.06 32.57
CA ALA A 386 2.50 16.98 31.12
C ALA A 386 1.09 17.06 30.50
N PHE A 387 1.01 17.47 29.23
CA PHE A 387 -0.24 17.50 28.47
C PHE A 387 -0.88 16.11 28.45
N SER A 388 -2.15 16.06 28.84
CA SER A 388 -2.96 14.83 28.77
C SER A 388 -3.92 14.86 27.58
N SER A 389 -3.93 13.78 26.78
CA SER A 389 -4.88 13.62 25.67
C SER A 389 -6.33 13.50 26.13
N SER A 390 -6.57 13.05 27.35
CA SER A 390 -7.90 12.98 27.96
C SER A 390 -8.37 14.32 28.52
N LEU A 391 -7.48 15.02 29.25
CA LEU A 391 -7.79 16.33 29.87
C LEU A 391 -7.69 17.51 28.89
N LYS A 392 -6.92 17.37 27.80
CA LYS A 392 -6.68 18.38 26.76
C LYS A 392 -5.96 19.63 27.25
N TYR A 393 -5.30 19.60 28.41
CA TYR A 393 -4.43 20.65 28.94
C TYR A 393 -3.22 20.04 29.67
N GLY A 394 -2.20 20.87 29.87
CA GLY A 394 -1.08 20.63 30.77
C GLY A 394 -1.01 21.74 31.81
N SER A 395 -0.26 21.56 32.90
CA SER A 395 -0.09 22.56 33.94
C SER A 395 1.36 22.69 34.41
N VAL A 396 1.71 23.94 34.83
CA VAL A 396 2.96 24.25 35.53
C VAL A 396 2.65 25.10 36.74
N THR A 397 3.14 24.70 37.91
CA THR A 397 3.01 25.40 39.16
C THR A 397 4.31 26.15 39.44
N PHE A 398 4.21 27.45 39.59
CA PHE A 398 5.25 28.34 40.11
C PHE A 398 4.96 28.75 41.54
N SER A 399 5.86 29.51 42.17
CA SER A 399 5.68 30.02 43.55
C SER A 399 4.49 30.96 43.71
N ASP A 400 3.98 31.56 42.63
CA ASP A 400 2.89 32.53 42.59
C ASP A 400 1.54 31.93 42.10
N GLY A 401 1.51 30.66 41.73
CA GLY A 401 0.30 29.98 41.35
C GLY A 401 0.49 28.91 40.30
N THR A 402 -0.60 28.18 40.01
CA THR A 402 -0.65 27.15 38.98
C THR A 402 -1.22 27.73 37.69
N TYR A 403 -0.57 27.47 36.57
CA TYR A 403 -0.97 27.91 35.24
C TYR A 403 -1.31 26.73 34.36
N LEU A 404 -2.38 26.85 33.59
CA LEU A 404 -2.88 25.85 32.64
C LEU A 404 -2.68 26.37 31.23
N LEU A 405 -2.31 25.45 30.31
CA LEU A 405 -2.31 25.72 28.88
C LEU A 405 -2.99 24.55 28.15
N GLY A 406 -4.04 24.82 27.38
CA GLY A 406 -4.79 23.77 26.69
C GLY A 406 -5.99 24.25 25.91
N ALA A 407 -6.88 23.32 25.58
CA ALA A 407 -8.09 23.61 24.82
C ALA A 407 -9.06 24.44 25.66
N PRO A 408 -9.53 25.59 25.15
CA PRO A 408 -10.36 26.53 25.91
C PRO A 408 -11.63 25.90 26.48
N GLU A 409 -12.29 25.04 25.70
CA GLU A 409 -13.52 24.35 26.08
C GLU A 409 -13.33 23.33 27.22
N PHE A 410 -12.13 22.74 27.33
CA PHE A 410 -11.80 21.77 28.37
C PHE A 410 -11.30 22.44 29.67
N ILE A 411 -10.79 23.67 29.57
CA ILE A 411 -10.35 24.44 30.73
C ILE A 411 -11.51 25.23 31.35
N MET A 412 -12.40 25.79 30.53
CA MET A 412 -13.48 26.65 30.97
C MET A 412 -14.81 25.93 31.26
N HIS A 413 -14.99 24.70 30.73
CA HIS A 413 -16.23 23.92 30.86
C HIS A 413 -17.49 24.78 30.59
N ASP A 414 -18.39 24.92 31.53
CA ASP A 414 -19.65 25.67 31.40
C ASP A 414 -19.46 27.18 31.14
N ASP A 415 -18.31 27.73 31.52
CA ASP A 415 -17.95 29.13 31.30
C ASP A 415 -17.35 29.43 29.92
N PHE A 416 -17.20 28.42 29.05
CA PHE A 416 -16.59 28.57 27.71
C PHE A 416 -17.31 29.62 26.85
N ALA A 417 -18.63 29.70 26.92
CA ALA A 417 -19.43 30.68 26.16
C ALA A 417 -19.00 32.15 26.39
N ARG A 418 -18.36 32.47 27.52
CA ARG A 418 -17.89 33.82 27.85
C ARG A 418 -16.69 34.28 27.00
N ILE A 419 -15.89 33.31 26.53
CA ILE A 419 -14.65 33.59 25.80
C ILE A 419 -14.73 33.13 24.32
N GLU A 420 -15.79 32.45 23.95
CA GLU A 420 -15.96 31.85 22.61
C GLU A 420 -15.90 32.91 21.50
N GLU A 421 -16.54 34.07 21.68
CA GLU A 421 -16.54 35.15 20.69
C GLU A 421 -15.12 35.69 20.39
N GLU A 422 -14.19 35.64 21.37
CA GLU A 422 -12.81 36.10 21.18
C GLU A 422 -11.98 35.10 20.36
N ILE A 423 -12.38 33.80 20.33
CA ILE A 423 -11.68 32.71 19.69
C ILE A 423 -12.12 32.56 18.22
N ILE A 424 -13.42 32.77 17.93
CA ILE A 424 -14.03 32.58 16.61
C ILE A 424 -13.23 33.23 15.48
N PRO A 425 -12.73 34.48 15.54
CA PRO A 425 -12.00 35.12 14.46
C PRO A 425 -10.70 34.41 14.05
N TYR A 426 -10.08 33.72 15.00
CA TYR A 426 -8.85 32.92 14.77
C TYR A 426 -9.20 31.53 14.28
N ALA A 427 -10.18 30.88 14.89
CA ALA A 427 -10.68 29.57 14.45
C ALA A 427 -11.22 29.62 12.99
N ASP A 428 -11.87 30.71 12.62
CA ASP A 428 -12.35 30.99 11.26
C ASP A 428 -11.19 31.17 10.23
N LYS A 429 -10.00 31.53 10.70
CA LYS A 429 -8.79 31.56 9.86
C LYS A 429 -8.07 30.22 9.80
N GLY A 430 -8.54 29.21 10.55
CA GLY A 430 -7.90 27.90 10.64
C GLY A 430 -6.80 27.81 11.70
N ASP A 431 -6.65 28.81 12.55
CA ASP A 431 -5.65 28.84 13.60
C ASP A 431 -6.11 27.99 14.79
N ARG A 432 -5.16 27.30 15.42
CA ARG A 432 -5.39 26.61 16.69
C ARG A 432 -5.22 27.58 17.82
N VAL A 433 -6.28 27.81 18.60
CA VAL A 433 -6.25 28.72 19.75
C VAL A 433 -6.20 27.90 21.02
N LEU A 434 -5.22 28.20 21.89
CA LEU A 434 -5.10 27.63 23.22
C LEU A 434 -5.36 28.73 24.26
N LEU A 435 -6.01 28.36 25.35
CA LEU A 435 -6.21 29.22 26.50
C LEU A 435 -5.04 29.07 27.48
N PHE A 436 -4.48 30.18 27.88
CA PHE A 436 -3.57 30.27 29.02
C PHE A 436 -4.35 30.85 30.20
N ALA A 437 -4.42 30.11 31.29
CA ALA A 437 -5.27 30.44 32.44
C ALA A 437 -4.55 30.18 33.75
N ARG A 438 -4.95 30.91 34.81
CA ARG A 438 -4.51 30.68 36.18
C ARG A 438 -5.54 29.83 36.91
N TYR A 439 -5.08 28.78 37.58
CA TYR A 439 -5.88 27.89 38.39
C TYR A 439 -5.78 28.23 39.87
N ASN A 440 -6.93 28.36 40.54
CA ASN A 440 -7.03 28.69 41.95
C ASN A 440 -7.59 27.48 42.72
N GLY A 441 -6.93 26.32 42.65
CA GLY A 441 -7.29 25.06 43.34
C GLY A 441 -6.07 24.34 43.87
N GLU A 442 -6.28 23.32 44.68
CA GLU A 442 -5.19 22.62 45.40
C GLU A 442 -4.52 21.51 44.56
N ASN A 443 -5.21 20.91 43.61
CA ASN A 443 -4.66 19.80 42.82
C ASN A 443 -5.27 19.71 41.41
N VAL A 444 -4.45 19.58 40.39
CA VAL A 444 -4.85 19.55 38.95
C VAL A 444 -4.84 18.13 38.41
N GLU A 445 -4.18 17.17 39.08
CA GLU A 445 -3.95 15.82 38.60
C GLU A 445 -5.23 15.02 38.27
N ASN A 446 -6.31 15.31 39.01
CA ASN A 446 -7.60 14.62 38.87
C ASN A 446 -8.69 15.47 38.17
N GLY A 447 -8.30 16.53 37.44
CA GLY A 447 -9.20 17.42 36.74
C GLY A 447 -9.37 18.77 37.47
N ILE A 448 -10.05 19.71 36.80
CA ILE A 448 -10.26 21.07 37.29
C ILE A 448 -11.44 21.07 38.26
N ASN A 449 -11.13 21.17 39.54
CA ASN A 449 -12.14 21.23 40.63
C ASN A 449 -12.23 22.61 41.30
N GLY A 450 -11.44 23.60 40.86
CA GLY A 450 -11.38 24.94 41.37
C GLY A 450 -11.72 26.00 40.32
N SER A 451 -11.71 27.27 40.75
CA SER A 451 -11.97 28.37 39.82
C SER A 451 -10.80 28.61 38.89
N VAL A 452 -11.12 28.86 37.63
CA VAL A 452 -10.15 29.17 36.57
C VAL A 452 -10.30 30.63 36.15
N THR A 453 -9.17 31.37 36.10
CA THR A 453 -9.15 32.73 35.60
C THR A 453 -8.46 32.77 34.24
N PRO A 454 -9.17 33.03 33.13
CA PRO A 454 -8.57 33.15 31.83
C PRO A 454 -7.68 34.41 31.77
N LEU A 455 -6.44 34.24 31.32
CA LEU A 455 -5.46 35.32 31.20
C LEU A 455 -5.28 35.79 29.74
N GLY A 456 -5.21 34.88 28.86
CA GLY A 456 -5.02 35.16 27.43
C GLY A 456 -4.97 33.94 26.57
N PHE A 457 -4.72 34.15 25.29
CA PHE A 457 -4.76 33.12 24.28
C PHE A 457 -3.45 33.04 23.49
N VAL A 458 -3.14 31.85 23.04
CA VAL A 458 -2.03 31.57 22.15
C VAL A 458 -2.61 31.04 20.84
N ALA A 459 -2.48 31.81 19.75
CA ALA A 459 -2.87 31.39 18.41
C ALA A 459 -1.69 30.80 17.68
N LEU A 460 -1.85 29.55 17.23
CA LEU A 460 -0.87 28.77 16.50
C LEU A 460 -1.39 28.46 15.09
N ALA A 461 -0.54 28.60 14.10
CA ALA A 461 -0.87 28.26 12.73
C ALA A 461 -0.13 26.99 12.30
N ASN A 462 -0.83 26.08 11.63
CA ASN A 462 -0.23 25.00 10.87
C ASN A 462 -0.20 25.41 9.40
N PRO A 463 0.97 25.72 8.81
CA PRO A 463 1.07 26.05 7.41
C PRO A 463 0.54 24.91 6.53
N ILE A 464 -0.30 25.24 5.56
CA ILE A 464 -0.74 24.26 4.56
C ILE A 464 0.45 23.96 3.64
N ARG A 465 0.66 22.69 3.32
CA ARG A 465 1.73 22.29 2.42
C ARG A 465 1.56 22.94 1.04
N ALA A 466 2.64 23.44 0.48
CA ALA A 466 2.62 24.19 -0.79
C ALA A 466 1.97 23.43 -1.96
N ASN A 467 2.07 22.09 -1.95
CA ASN A 467 1.55 21.23 -3.01
C ASN A 467 0.16 20.63 -2.68
N ALA A 468 -0.44 20.94 -1.53
CA ALA A 468 -1.69 20.31 -1.08
C ALA A 468 -2.83 20.53 -2.08
N VAL A 469 -3.06 21.77 -2.52
CA VAL A 469 -4.12 22.12 -3.48
C VAL A 469 -4.00 21.29 -4.77
N LYS A 470 -2.82 21.24 -5.38
CA LYS A 470 -2.58 20.47 -6.62
C LYS A 470 -2.82 18.96 -6.41
N THR A 471 -2.42 18.46 -5.24
CA THR A 471 -2.58 17.05 -4.90
C THR A 471 -4.07 16.68 -4.76
N PHE A 472 -4.86 17.50 -4.07
CA PHE A 472 -6.29 17.25 -3.93
C PHE A 472 -7.08 17.47 -5.22
N GLU A 473 -6.70 18.47 -6.06
CA GLU A 473 -7.24 18.61 -7.41
C GLU A 473 -7.00 17.38 -8.28
N TYR A 474 -5.79 16.79 -8.18
CA TYR A 474 -5.51 15.52 -8.87
C TYR A 474 -6.45 14.41 -8.41
N PHE A 475 -6.62 14.19 -7.11
CA PHE A 475 -7.52 13.15 -6.59
C PHE A 475 -8.97 13.39 -7.03
N LYS A 476 -9.45 14.64 -6.99
CA LYS A 476 -10.76 15.02 -7.52
C LYS A 476 -10.90 14.65 -9.00
N SER A 477 -9.91 15.01 -9.83
CA SER A 477 -9.90 14.67 -11.27
C SER A 477 -9.91 13.16 -11.52
N GLN A 478 -9.40 12.38 -10.57
CA GLN A 478 -9.35 10.93 -10.61
C GLN A 478 -10.58 10.26 -9.99
N GLY A 479 -11.58 11.04 -9.57
CA GLY A 479 -12.82 10.55 -8.96
C GLY A 479 -12.60 9.87 -7.61
N VAL A 480 -11.59 10.31 -6.84
CA VAL A 480 -11.33 9.87 -5.47
C VAL A 480 -11.93 10.91 -4.53
N ALA A 481 -12.87 10.47 -3.70
CA ALA A 481 -13.47 11.32 -2.67
C ALA A 481 -12.49 11.50 -1.49
N ILE A 482 -12.38 12.72 -0.99
CA ILE A 482 -11.54 13.03 0.17
C ILE A 482 -12.42 13.14 1.41
N LYS A 483 -12.01 12.50 2.50
CA LYS A 483 -12.60 12.65 3.84
C LYS A 483 -11.52 13.10 4.79
N VAL A 484 -11.73 14.24 5.46
CA VAL A 484 -10.79 14.77 6.47
C VAL A 484 -11.24 14.32 7.84
N ILE A 485 -10.34 13.62 8.55
CA ILE A 485 -10.65 13.01 9.86
C ILE A 485 -9.62 13.48 10.87
N SER A 486 -9.97 14.37 11.78
CA SER A 486 -9.02 15.01 12.71
C SER A 486 -9.55 15.02 14.14
N GLY A 487 -8.62 15.00 15.12
CA GLY A 487 -8.94 15.22 16.53
C GLY A 487 -9.21 16.68 16.90
N ASP A 488 -8.95 17.61 15.97
CA ASP A 488 -9.09 19.05 16.22
C ASP A 488 -10.54 19.54 16.05
N ASN A 489 -10.77 20.79 16.44
CA ASN A 489 -12.08 21.43 16.30
C ASN A 489 -12.59 21.39 14.85
N PRO A 490 -13.85 20.97 14.62
CA PRO A 490 -14.39 20.75 13.28
C PRO A 490 -14.41 22.00 12.39
N ARG A 491 -14.63 23.20 12.96
CA ARG A 491 -14.56 24.47 12.20
C ARG A 491 -13.16 24.75 11.68
N THR A 492 -12.15 24.60 12.54
CA THR A 492 -10.73 24.79 12.17
C THR A 492 -10.32 23.80 11.05
N VAL A 493 -10.72 22.53 11.21
CA VAL A 493 -10.42 21.49 10.21
C VAL A 493 -11.10 21.79 8.87
N SER A 494 -12.38 22.22 8.90
CA SER A 494 -13.13 22.59 7.70
C SER A 494 -12.47 23.76 6.95
N ARG A 495 -12.03 24.81 7.66
CA ARG A 495 -11.35 25.96 7.06
C ARG A 495 -10.04 25.59 6.39
N ILE A 496 -9.24 24.74 7.02
CA ILE A 496 -7.99 24.24 6.44
C ILE A 496 -8.28 23.39 5.22
N ALA A 497 -9.30 22.53 5.27
CA ALA A 497 -9.71 21.71 4.15
C ALA A 497 -10.20 22.53 2.94
N ILE A 498 -10.97 23.61 3.17
CA ILE A 498 -11.38 24.57 2.13
C ILE A 498 -10.16 25.25 1.50
N GLN A 499 -9.22 25.73 2.32
CA GLN A 499 -7.99 26.38 1.84
C GLN A 499 -7.11 25.40 1.05
N ALA A 500 -7.14 24.10 1.39
CA ALA A 500 -6.46 23.05 0.65
C ALA A 500 -7.18 22.61 -0.63
N GLY A 501 -8.35 23.20 -0.97
CA GLY A 501 -9.11 22.92 -2.19
C GLY A 501 -9.92 21.62 -2.13
N ILE A 502 -10.23 21.09 -0.94
CA ILE A 502 -11.03 19.88 -0.78
C ILE A 502 -12.51 20.21 -1.04
N GLU A 503 -13.14 19.43 -1.92
CA GLU A 503 -14.53 19.61 -2.31
C GLU A 503 -15.51 19.34 -1.17
N SER A 504 -16.55 20.18 -1.02
CA SER A 504 -17.59 20.05 0.00
C SER A 504 -17.04 20.07 1.44
N ALA A 505 -15.88 20.70 1.66
CA ALA A 505 -15.26 20.80 2.99
C ALA A 505 -16.06 21.67 3.98
N GLU A 506 -17.04 22.46 3.50
CA GLU A 506 -18.02 23.18 4.32
C GLU A 506 -18.97 22.24 5.06
N SER A 507 -19.12 21.01 4.55
CA SER A 507 -19.95 19.97 5.18
C SER A 507 -19.13 19.26 6.26
N PHE A 508 -19.21 19.74 7.49
CA PHE A 508 -18.48 19.20 8.62
C PHE A 508 -19.41 18.74 9.75
N VAL A 509 -18.90 17.89 10.63
CA VAL A 509 -19.59 17.40 11.82
C VAL A 509 -18.62 17.27 12.99
N ASP A 510 -19.16 17.48 14.20
CA ASP A 510 -18.47 17.16 15.44
C ASP A 510 -18.69 15.69 15.77
N ALA A 511 -17.61 14.90 15.80
CA ALA A 511 -17.68 13.48 16.07
C ALA A 511 -18.14 13.14 17.49
N ALA A 512 -18.07 14.09 18.43
CA ALA A 512 -18.65 13.92 19.76
C ALA A 512 -20.18 13.69 19.72
N THR A 513 -20.87 14.12 18.64
CA THR A 513 -22.30 13.87 18.43
C THR A 513 -22.62 12.52 17.80
N LEU A 514 -21.61 11.79 17.34
CA LEU A 514 -21.72 10.51 16.66
C LEU A 514 -21.46 9.36 17.66
N ASP A 515 -22.40 9.12 18.56
CA ASP A 515 -22.30 8.17 19.66
C ASP A 515 -22.67 6.73 19.31
N THR A 516 -23.30 6.49 18.13
CA THR A 516 -23.73 5.17 17.67
C THR A 516 -23.18 4.83 16.28
N GLU A 517 -23.02 3.55 15.99
CA GLU A 517 -22.57 3.08 14.67
C GLU A 517 -23.50 3.50 13.53
N ASP A 518 -24.80 3.55 13.76
CA ASP A 518 -25.77 4.02 12.77
C ASP A 518 -25.57 5.49 12.41
N LYS A 519 -25.35 6.36 13.42
CA LYS A 519 -25.04 7.76 13.17
C LYS A 519 -23.74 7.94 12.40
N ILE A 520 -22.72 7.13 12.69
CA ILE A 520 -21.45 7.12 11.94
C ILE A 520 -21.70 6.67 10.49
N ALA A 521 -22.50 5.61 10.28
CA ALA A 521 -22.83 5.10 8.95
C ALA A 521 -23.61 6.11 8.09
N ASP A 522 -24.45 6.92 8.68
CA ASP A 522 -25.14 8.01 8.00
C ASP A 522 -24.23 9.22 7.75
N ALA A 523 -23.40 9.56 8.72
CA ALA A 523 -22.50 10.70 8.67
C ALA A 523 -21.45 10.59 7.55
N VAL A 524 -20.90 9.40 7.26
CA VAL A 524 -19.87 9.22 6.22
C VAL A 524 -20.35 9.58 4.81
N ASN A 525 -21.69 9.53 4.55
CA ASN A 525 -22.25 9.97 3.27
C ASN A 525 -22.50 11.47 3.22
N LYS A 526 -22.85 12.05 4.38
CA LYS A 526 -23.33 13.42 4.46
C LYS A 526 -22.20 14.43 4.60
N TYR A 527 -21.16 14.09 5.36
CA TYR A 527 -20.10 15.02 5.73
C TYR A 527 -18.78 14.66 5.06
N THR A 528 -17.99 15.70 4.77
CA THR A 528 -16.63 15.60 4.23
C THR A 528 -15.58 15.72 5.33
N VAL A 529 -15.87 16.53 6.35
CA VAL A 529 -14.93 16.84 7.44
C VAL A 529 -15.49 16.35 8.77
N PHE A 530 -14.66 15.62 9.52
CA PHE A 530 -14.96 15.09 10.84
C PHE A 530 -13.96 15.69 11.84
N GLY A 531 -14.44 16.45 12.81
CA GLY A 531 -13.61 17.04 13.88
C GLY A 531 -13.84 16.39 15.22
N ARG A 532 -12.91 16.56 16.17
CA ARG A 532 -12.91 15.94 17.51
C ARG A 532 -13.06 14.43 17.50
N VAL A 533 -12.47 13.79 16.47
CA VAL A 533 -12.57 12.35 16.29
C VAL A 533 -11.59 11.63 17.23
N THR A 534 -12.07 10.65 17.98
CA THR A 534 -11.25 9.76 18.79
C THR A 534 -10.60 8.67 17.92
N PRO A 535 -9.50 8.02 18.36
CA PRO A 535 -8.88 6.92 17.62
C PRO A 535 -9.85 5.78 17.29
N LYS A 536 -10.76 5.44 18.23
CA LYS A 536 -11.79 4.43 18.02
C LYS A 536 -12.80 4.86 16.94
N GLN A 537 -13.22 6.13 16.95
CA GLN A 537 -14.12 6.64 15.91
C GLN A 537 -13.44 6.75 14.54
N LYS A 538 -12.12 7.06 14.46
CA LYS A 538 -11.36 7.00 13.18
C LYS A 538 -11.49 5.61 12.54
N LYS A 539 -11.30 4.56 13.34
CA LYS A 539 -11.48 3.18 12.90
C LYS A 539 -12.91 2.88 12.44
N GLN A 540 -13.93 3.33 13.20
CA GLN A 540 -15.34 3.11 12.86
C GLN A 540 -15.75 3.83 11.57
N LEU A 541 -15.25 5.05 11.32
CA LEU A 541 -15.47 5.79 10.08
C LEU A 541 -14.92 5.05 8.86
N VAL A 542 -13.70 4.52 8.95
CA VAL A 542 -13.09 3.70 7.89
C VAL A 542 -13.95 2.47 7.61
N LYS A 543 -14.35 1.71 8.65
CA LYS A 543 -15.20 0.53 8.51
C LYS A 543 -16.57 0.85 7.92
N ALA A 544 -17.17 1.97 8.30
CA ALA A 544 -18.46 2.40 7.76
C ALA A 544 -18.37 2.70 6.25
N LEU A 545 -17.27 3.30 5.78
CA LEU A 545 -17.02 3.51 4.36
C LEU A 545 -16.83 2.18 3.61
N GLN A 546 -16.04 1.25 4.16
CA GLN A 546 -15.82 -0.08 3.58
C GLN A 546 -17.12 -0.90 3.51
N ALA A 547 -17.97 -0.84 4.55
CA ALA A 547 -19.27 -1.51 4.57
C ALA A 547 -20.22 -1.03 3.45
N LYS A 548 -20.02 0.19 2.93
CA LYS A 548 -20.73 0.74 1.77
C LYS A 548 -20.10 0.37 0.41
N GLY A 549 -19.04 -0.44 0.43
CA GLY A 549 -18.38 -0.94 -0.77
C GLY A 549 -17.28 -0.03 -1.31
N HIS A 550 -16.82 0.95 -0.54
CA HIS A 550 -15.68 1.79 -0.89
C HIS A 550 -14.36 1.08 -0.62
N THR A 551 -13.36 1.37 -1.45
CA THR A 551 -11.97 1.01 -1.21
C THR A 551 -11.27 2.20 -0.56
N VAL A 552 -10.97 2.08 0.72
CA VAL A 552 -10.54 3.19 1.57
C VAL A 552 -9.03 3.19 1.77
N ALA A 553 -8.37 4.31 1.44
CA ALA A 553 -7.02 4.59 1.91
C ALA A 553 -7.07 5.52 3.12
N MET A 554 -6.20 5.28 4.13
CA MET A 554 -6.03 6.14 5.29
C MET A 554 -4.61 6.67 5.37
N THR A 555 -4.47 8.00 5.47
CA THR A 555 -3.17 8.62 5.75
C THR A 555 -3.13 9.11 7.18
N GLY A 556 -2.00 8.94 7.83
CA GLY A 556 -1.77 9.43 9.17
C GLY A 556 -0.29 9.54 9.49
N ASP A 557 0.05 10.38 10.47
CA ASP A 557 1.42 10.58 10.96
C ASP A 557 1.55 10.29 12.47
N GLY A 558 0.43 10.15 13.16
CA GLY A 558 0.35 9.98 14.61
C GLY A 558 0.03 8.54 15.05
N VAL A 559 0.29 8.27 16.32
CA VAL A 559 -0.08 7.01 16.99
C VAL A 559 -1.60 6.82 16.97
N ASN A 560 -2.36 7.90 17.06
CA ASN A 560 -3.83 7.91 17.06
C ASN A 560 -4.46 7.41 15.75
N ASP A 561 -3.70 7.35 14.66
CA ASP A 561 -4.16 6.93 13.34
C ASP A 561 -3.99 5.43 13.09
N ILE A 562 -3.12 4.77 13.86
CA ILE A 562 -2.68 3.40 13.60
C ILE A 562 -3.84 2.41 13.53
N LEU A 563 -4.83 2.53 14.42
CA LEU A 563 -6.01 1.66 14.39
C LEU A 563 -6.81 1.80 13.10
N ALA A 564 -7.03 3.03 12.64
CA ALA A 564 -7.73 3.32 11.39
C ALA A 564 -6.89 2.90 10.18
N MET A 565 -5.57 3.13 10.21
CA MET A 565 -4.63 2.73 9.17
C MET A 565 -4.58 1.21 8.98
N LYS A 566 -4.63 0.42 10.07
CA LYS A 566 -4.64 -1.04 9.98
C LYS A 566 -5.93 -1.62 9.42
N ASP A 567 -7.06 -0.99 9.70
CA ASP A 567 -8.36 -1.43 9.19
C ASP A 567 -8.64 -0.92 7.77
N ALA A 568 -7.95 0.12 7.31
CA ALA A 568 -8.08 0.61 5.94
C ALA A 568 -7.55 -0.42 4.92
N ASP A 569 -8.10 -0.39 3.69
CA ASP A 569 -7.62 -1.25 2.59
C ASP A 569 -6.17 -0.93 2.22
N CYS A 570 -5.78 0.35 2.33
CA CYS A 570 -4.41 0.80 2.22
C CYS A 570 -4.08 1.88 3.23
N SER A 571 -2.89 1.82 3.82
CA SER A 571 -2.39 2.80 4.78
C SER A 571 -1.12 3.48 4.30
N VAL A 572 -1.05 4.80 4.54
CA VAL A 572 0.07 5.65 4.13
C VAL A 572 0.55 6.45 5.32
N ALA A 573 1.85 6.41 5.62
CA ALA A 573 2.47 7.21 6.66
C ALA A 573 3.49 8.21 6.10
N MET A 574 3.68 9.30 6.85
CA MET A 574 4.77 10.25 6.66
C MET A 574 5.96 9.82 7.52
N ALA A 575 7.18 9.81 6.96
CA ALA A 575 8.37 9.43 7.73
C ALA A 575 8.71 10.43 8.86
N SER A 576 8.26 11.69 8.75
CA SER A 576 8.39 12.70 9.82
C SER A 576 7.41 12.50 10.98
N GLY A 577 6.43 11.61 10.83
CA GLY A 577 5.47 11.29 11.87
C GLY A 577 6.03 10.33 12.92
N SER A 578 5.16 9.68 13.68
CA SER A 578 5.59 8.69 14.66
C SER A 578 6.19 7.46 13.96
N GLU A 579 7.25 6.94 14.55
CA GLU A 579 7.93 5.72 14.09
C GLU A 579 6.96 4.52 14.04
N ALA A 580 6.05 4.47 15.00
CA ALA A 580 5.00 3.49 15.06
C ALA A 580 4.01 3.56 13.88
N ALA A 581 3.60 4.76 13.46
CA ALA A 581 2.74 4.93 12.29
C ALA A 581 3.49 4.51 11.00
N ALA A 582 4.77 4.87 10.87
CA ALA A 582 5.60 4.48 9.73
C ALA A 582 5.78 2.96 9.63
N GLN A 583 5.91 2.24 10.76
CA GLN A 583 6.02 0.79 10.76
C GLN A 583 4.69 0.07 10.53
N ALA A 584 3.58 0.64 11.00
CA ALA A 584 2.25 0.08 10.80
C ALA A 584 1.71 0.28 9.38
N ALA A 585 2.22 1.28 8.66
CA ALA A 585 1.76 1.63 7.32
C ALA A 585 2.25 0.65 6.25
N GLN A 586 1.44 0.45 5.22
CA GLN A 586 1.83 -0.31 4.02
C GLN A 586 2.71 0.51 3.09
N VAL A 587 2.54 1.83 3.08
CA VAL A 587 3.29 2.78 2.27
C VAL A 587 3.85 3.88 3.15
N VAL A 588 5.14 4.21 3.01
CA VAL A 588 5.79 5.29 3.75
C VAL A 588 6.40 6.30 2.78
N LEU A 589 6.05 7.57 2.95
CA LEU A 589 6.63 8.68 2.22
C LEU A 589 7.89 9.15 2.97
N LEU A 590 9.08 8.76 2.50
CA LEU A 590 10.35 8.93 3.21
C LEU A 590 10.79 10.39 3.36
N ASP A 591 10.38 11.26 2.45
CA ASP A 591 10.60 12.71 2.54
C ASP A 591 9.40 13.47 3.12
N SER A 592 8.38 12.72 3.56
CA SER A 592 7.15 13.27 4.13
C SER A 592 6.41 14.24 3.21
N ASP A 593 6.64 14.16 1.90
CA ASP A 593 5.93 14.98 0.92
C ASP A 593 4.71 14.25 0.36
N PHE A 594 3.52 14.69 0.79
CA PHE A 594 2.24 14.15 0.32
C PHE A 594 2.03 14.32 -1.20
N ALA A 595 2.78 15.21 -1.85
CA ALA A 595 2.74 15.40 -3.30
C ALA A 595 3.19 14.16 -4.11
N HIS A 596 3.80 13.16 -3.47
CA HIS A 596 4.12 11.88 -4.11
C HIS A 596 2.93 10.92 -4.21
N MET A 597 1.83 11.16 -3.49
CA MET A 597 0.65 10.28 -3.53
C MET A 597 0.02 10.14 -4.92
N PRO A 598 -0.13 11.21 -5.73
CA PRO A 598 -0.52 11.08 -7.13
C PRO A 598 0.32 10.09 -7.93
N ASP A 599 1.64 10.11 -7.74
CA ASP A 599 2.56 9.19 -8.41
C ASP A 599 2.35 7.74 -7.99
N VAL A 600 2.05 7.49 -6.71
CA VAL A 600 1.80 6.15 -6.19
C VAL A 600 0.52 5.57 -6.79
N VAL A 601 -0.57 6.33 -6.78
CA VAL A 601 -1.85 5.92 -7.39
C VAL A 601 -1.71 5.73 -8.91
N TYR A 602 -1.01 6.64 -9.57
CA TYR A 602 -0.73 6.54 -11.00
C TYR A 602 0.05 5.27 -11.34
N GLU A 603 1.12 4.98 -10.59
CA GLU A 603 1.95 3.80 -10.82
C GLU A 603 1.16 2.51 -10.56
N GLY A 604 0.31 2.50 -9.53
CA GLY A 604 -0.60 1.40 -9.26
C GLY A 604 -1.56 1.13 -10.41
N ARG A 605 -2.24 2.17 -10.91
CA ARG A 605 -3.16 2.05 -12.06
C ARG A 605 -2.44 1.56 -13.31
N ARG A 606 -1.25 2.10 -13.59
CA ARG A 606 -0.42 1.67 -14.71
C ARG A 606 -0.13 0.17 -14.66
N VAL A 607 0.31 -0.31 -13.50
CA VAL A 607 0.66 -1.73 -13.31
C VAL A 607 -0.56 -2.62 -13.49
N VAL A 608 -1.65 -2.34 -12.78
CA VAL A 608 -2.85 -3.20 -12.82
C VAL A 608 -3.48 -3.21 -14.22
N ASN A 609 -3.62 -2.06 -14.86
CA ASN A 609 -4.18 -1.97 -16.23
C ASN A 609 -3.31 -2.71 -17.24
N ASN A 610 -1.98 -2.57 -17.16
CA ASN A 610 -1.07 -3.23 -18.08
C ASN A 610 -1.03 -4.75 -17.86
N ILE A 611 -1.02 -5.21 -16.60
CA ILE A 611 -1.13 -6.63 -16.28
C ILE A 611 -2.47 -7.18 -16.79
N GLN A 612 -3.58 -6.47 -16.57
CA GLN A 612 -4.91 -6.87 -17.06
C GLN A 612 -4.95 -7.01 -18.57
N ARG A 613 -4.34 -6.06 -19.30
CA ARG A 613 -4.22 -6.06 -20.76
C ARG A 613 -3.41 -7.28 -21.25
N SER A 614 -2.24 -7.48 -20.68
CA SER A 614 -1.38 -8.60 -21.04
C SER A 614 -1.99 -9.96 -20.66
N ALA A 615 -2.61 -10.04 -19.49
CA ALA A 615 -3.34 -11.23 -19.04
C ALA A 615 -4.44 -11.64 -20.05
N SER A 616 -5.13 -10.64 -20.63
CA SER A 616 -6.15 -10.91 -21.67
C SER A 616 -5.53 -11.56 -22.91
N LEU A 617 -4.35 -11.13 -23.37
CA LEU A 617 -3.63 -11.76 -24.50
C LEU A 617 -3.24 -13.21 -24.20
N PHE A 618 -2.68 -13.48 -23.02
CA PHE A 618 -2.33 -14.85 -22.63
C PHE A 618 -3.57 -15.74 -22.54
N LEU A 619 -4.66 -15.22 -21.98
CA LEU A 619 -5.86 -16.00 -21.77
C LEU A 619 -6.58 -16.37 -23.06
N VAL A 620 -6.49 -15.57 -24.13
CA VAL A 620 -6.99 -15.93 -25.47
C VAL A 620 -6.41 -17.26 -25.92
N LYS A 621 -5.07 -17.41 -25.88
CA LYS A 621 -4.38 -18.64 -26.25
C LYS A 621 -4.85 -19.83 -25.41
N ASN A 622 -4.99 -19.63 -24.11
CA ASN A 622 -5.39 -20.71 -23.21
C ASN A 622 -6.82 -21.17 -23.46
N ILE A 623 -7.76 -20.23 -23.68
CA ILE A 623 -9.15 -20.53 -24.04
C ILE A 623 -9.19 -21.26 -25.37
N PHE A 624 -8.49 -20.74 -26.38
CA PHE A 624 -8.38 -21.36 -27.68
C PHE A 624 -7.87 -22.80 -27.61
N SER A 625 -6.70 -23.02 -27.00
CA SER A 625 -6.10 -24.35 -26.92
C SER A 625 -6.94 -25.35 -26.14
N LEU A 626 -7.58 -24.91 -25.03
CA LEU A 626 -8.48 -25.73 -24.26
C LEU A 626 -9.72 -26.16 -25.09
N LEU A 627 -10.37 -25.20 -25.71
CA LEU A 627 -11.60 -25.48 -26.50
C LEU A 627 -11.31 -26.25 -27.77
N LEU A 628 -10.17 -25.96 -28.44
CA LEU A 628 -9.76 -26.75 -29.61
C LEU A 628 -9.38 -28.16 -29.22
N SER A 629 -8.78 -28.38 -28.06
CA SER A 629 -8.52 -29.72 -27.51
C SER A 629 -9.81 -30.50 -27.29
N LEU A 630 -10.81 -29.86 -26.70
CA LEU A 630 -12.15 -30.43 -26.51
C LEU A 630 -12.83 -30.73 -27.87
N PHE A 631 -12.73 -29.81 -28.82
CA PHE A 631 -13.24 -29.98 -30.17
C PHE A 631 -12.58 -31.18 -30.85
N SER A 632 -11.23 -31.31 -30.74
CA SER A 632 -10.50 -32.45 -31.29
C SER A 632 -10.94 -33.78 -30.68
N VAL A 633 -11.17 -33.82 -29.35
CA VAL A 633 -11.68 -34.98 -28.63
C VAL A 633 -13.09 -35.37 -29.13
N ILE A 634 -14.02 -34.38 -29.22
CA ILE A 634 -15.41 -34.61 -29.61
C ILE A 634 -15.53 -35.11 -31.06
N LEU A 635 -14.81 -34.52 -31.98
CA LEU A 635 -14.87 -34.86 -33.39
C LEU A 635 -13.88 -35.99 -33.80
N MET A 636 -13.12 -36.53 -32.85
CA MET A 636 -12.11 -37.56 -33.06
C MET A 636 -11.07 -37.18 -34.11
N VAL A 637 -10.68 -35.90 -34.19
CA VAL A 637 -9.61 -35.42 -35.07
C VAL A 637 -8.35 -35.14 -34.28
N THR A 638 -7.19 -35.32 -34.92
CA THR A 638 -5.91 -35.03 -34.31
C THR A 638 -5.75 -33.50 -34.14
N TYR A 639 -5.17 -33.04 -32.99
CA TYR A 639 -4.93 -31.64 -32.76
C TYR A 639 -4.05 -31.05 -33.87
N PRO A 640 -4.46 -29.94 -34.55
CA PRO A 640 -3.93 -29.58 -35.87
C PRO A 640 -2.60 -28.81 -35.85
N LEU A 641 -2.10 -28.40 -34.67
CA LEU A 641 -0.90 -27.59 -34.54
C LEU A 641 0.29 -28.37 -34.01
N GLU A 642 1.51 -27.95 -34.41
CA GLU A 642 2.76 -28.42 -33.82
C GLU A 642 3.28 -27.43 -32.75
N PRO A 643 4.11 -27.88 -31.77
CA PRO A 643 4.66 -27.01 -30.72
C PRO A 643 5.44 -25.80 -31.23
N ALA A 644 6.17 -25.97 -32.34
CA ALA A 644 6.91 -24.90 -32.99
C ALA A 644 5.99 -23.81 -33.56
N GLN A 645 4.83 -24.18 -34.09
CA GLN A 645 3.80 -23.26 -34.59
C GLN A 645 3.14 -22.48 -33.45
N VAL A 646 2.79 -23.15 -32.36
CA VAL A 646 2.26 -22.52 -31.15
C VAL A 646 3.28 -21.53 -30.55
N SER A 647 4.57 -21.88 -30.60
CA SER A 647 5.66 -21.00 -30.15
C SER A 647 5.76 -19.73 -30.99
N LEU A 648 5.64 -19.86 -32.33
CA LEU A 648 5.67 -18.71 -33.26
C LEU A 648 4.52 -17.75 -33.00
N ILE A 649 3.29 -18.24 -32.87
CA ILE A 649 2.10 -17.45 -32.57
C ILE A 649 2.31 -16.74 -31.22
N SER A 650 2.67 -17.50 -30.18
CA SER A 650 2.84 -16.98 -28.82
C SER A 650 3.92 -15.90 -28.75
N MET A 651 5.01 -16.03 -29.51
CA MET A 651 6.10 -15.07 -29.51
C MET A 651 5.67 -13.70 -30.06
N PHE A 652 5.02 -13.68 -31.24
CA PHE A 652 4.74 -12.43 -31.96
C PHE A 652 3.37 -11.81 -31.66
N THR A 653 2.39 -12.59 -31.21
CA THR A 653 1.06 -12.05 -30.90
C THR A 653 0.81 -11.84 -29.40
N ILE A 654 1.61 -12.48 -28.52
CA ILE A 654 1.38 -12.46 -27.06
C ILE A 654 2.61 -12.02 -26.27
N GLY A 655 3.73 -12.76 -26.38
CA GLY A 655 4.88 -12.59 -25.48
C GLY A 655 5.58 -11.25 -25.66
N VAL A 656 6.11 -11.00 -26.87
CA VAL A 656 6.82 -9.74 -27.17
C VAL A 656 5.90 -8.52 -27.03
N PRO A 657 4.70 -8.50 -27.66
CA PRO A 657 3.81 -7.34 -27.50
C PRO A 657 3.30 -7.20 -26.06
N GLY A 658 2.98 -8.27 -25.35
CA GLY A 658 2.53 -8.23 -23.96
C GLY A 658 3.58 -7.64 -23.03
N PHE A 659 4.86 -7.98 -23.22
CA PHE A 659 5.96 -7.39 -22.45
C PHE A 659 6.17 -5.89 -22.76
N LEU A 660 6.16 -5.51 -24.03
CA LEU A 660 6.35 -4.12 -24.45
C LEU A 660 5.18 -3.23 -23.99
N LEU A 661 3.94 -3.72 -24.08
CA LEU A 661 2.76 -3.01 -23.60
C LEU A 661 2.71 -2.90 -22.07
N ALA A 662 3.34 -3.81 -21.33
CA ALA A 662 3.44 -3.70 -19.88
C ALA A 662 4.27 -2.50 -19.40
N LEU A 663 5.12 -1.94 -20.26
CA LEU A 663 5.93 -0.75 -19.97
C LEU A 663 5.18 0.56 -20.28
N GLU A 664 4.01 0.48 -20.88
CA GLU A 664 3.22 1.66 -21.30
C GLU A 664 2.68 2.45 -20.11
N GLN A 665 2.48 3.75 -20.33
CA GLN A 665 1.80 4.63 -19.38
C GLN A 665 0.29 4.51 -19.57
N ASN A 666 -0.40 4.04 -18.53
CA ASN A 666 -1.86 3.95 -18.48
C ASN A 666 -2.39 4.57 -17.18
N LYS A 667 -3.29 5.56 -17.32
CA LYS A 667 -3.85 6.34 -16.20
C LYS A 667 -5.30 5.97 -15.88
N ASP A 668 -5.90 5.09 -16.66
CA ASP A 668 -7.33 4.82 -16.59
C ASP A 668 -7.72 4.27 -15.22
N ARG A 669 -8.87 4.73 -14.73
CA ARG A 669 -9.43 4.21 -13.47
C ARG A 669 -9.79 2.72 -13.63
N ILE A 670 -9.39 1.92 -12.63
CA ILE A 670 -9.71 0.49 -12.60
C ILE A 670 -11.16 0.34 -12.18
N LYS A 671 -11.96 -0.35 -13.01
CA LYS A 671 -13.36 -0.66 -12.73
C LYS A 671 -13.55 -2.18 -12.69
N GLY A 672 -14.34 -2.67 -11.74
CA GLY A 672 -14.73 -4.08 -11.62
C GLY A 672 -13.60 -5.05 -11.25
N HIS A 673 -13.92 -6.33 -11.25
CA HIS A 673 -13.00 -7.40 -10.84
C HIS A 673 -11.99 -7.75 -11.93
N PHE A 674 -10.75 -8.04 -11.54
CA PHE A 674 -9.65 -8.37 -12.44
C PHE A 674 -9.99 -9.52 -13.39
N ILE A 675 -10.44 -10.67 -12.84
CA ILE A 675 -10.72 -11.87 -13.63
C ILE A 675 -11.84 -11.66 -14.63
N THR A 676 -12.92 -10.97 -14.24
CA THR A 676 -14.05 -10.68 -15.10
C THR A 676 -13.65 -9.84 -16.30
N ASN A 677 -12.88 -8.79 -16.07
CA ASN A 677 -12.41 -7.91 -17.15
C ASN A 677 -11.46 -8.62 -18.11
N VAL A 678 -10.57 -9.49 -17.59
CA VAL A 678 -9.64 -10.26 -18.41
C VAL A 678 -10.41 -11.28 -19.27
N MET A 679 -11.36 -12.01 -18.65
CA MET A 679 -12.18 -13.01 -19.35
C MET A 679 -13.05 -12.38 -20.45
N LEU A 680 -13.74 -11.28 -20.16
CA LEU A 680 -14.59 -10.60 -21.15
C LEU A 680 -13.82 -10.07 -22.35
N LYS A 681 -12.55 -9.69 -22.16
CA LYS A 681 -11.66 -9.27 -23.26
C LYS A 681 -11.08 -10.43 -24.06
N ALA A 682 -10.83 -11.57 -23.40
CA ALA A 682 -10.18 -12.73 -24.02
C ALA A 682 -11.19 -13.65 -24.75
N LEU A 683 -12.42 -13.76 -24.23
CA LEU A 683 -13.41 -14.71 -24.72
C LEU A 683 -13.77 -14.56 -26.21
N PRO A 684 -14.02 -13.33 -26.75
CA PRO A 684 -14.30 -13.17 -28.17
C PRO A 684 -13.20 -13.70 -29.09
N GLY A 685 -11.94 -13.43 -28.72
CA GLY A 685 -10.77 -13.91 -29.48
C GLY A 685 -10.64 -15.42 -29.43
N GLY A 686 -10.66 -16.01 -28.23
CA GLY A 686 -10.52 -17.46 -28.09
C GLY A 686 -11.65 -18.24 -28.77
N LEU A 687 -12.90 -17.75 -28.75
CA LEU A 687 -14.01 -18.37 -29.48
C LEU A 687 -13.86 -18.22 -31.01
N THR A 688 -13.42 -17.05 -31.48
CA THR A 688 -13.13 -16.83 -32.90
C THR A 688 -12.09 -17.82 -33.42
N ASP A 689 -11.00 -17.98 -32.65
CA ASP A 689 -9.92 -18.89 -32.97
C ASP A 689 -10.40 -20.35 -33.10
N VAL A 690 -11.19 -20.80 -32.12
CA VAL A 690 -11.73 -22.18 -32.13
C VAL A 690 -12.65 -22.42 -33.31
N ILE A 691 -13.57 -21.49 -33.58
CA ILE A 691 -14.56 -21.64 -34.67
C ILE A 691 -13.84 -21.61 -36.03
N ALA A 692 -12.90 -20.66 -36.21
CA ALA A 692 -12.17 -20.51 -37.46
C ALA A 692 -11.27 -21.73 -37.74
N VAL A 693 -10.47 -22.15 -36.75
CA VAL A 693 -9.57 -23.31 -36.92
C VAL A 693 -10.36 -24.63 -36.98
N GLY A 694 -11.39 -24.77 -36.16
CA GLY A 694 -12.25 -25.96 -36.21
C GLY A 694 -12.92 -26.13 -37.58
N ALA A 695 -13.49 -25.06 -38.12
CA ALA A 695 -14.08 -25.09 -39.47
C ALA A 695 -12.99 -25.35 -40.55
N LEU A 696 -11.80 -24.78 -40.38
CA LEU A 696 -10.66 -25.04 -41.30
C LEU A 696 -10.24 -26.52 -41.27
N VAL A 697 -10.20 -27.15 -40.10
CA VAL A 697 -9.88 -28.60 -39.99
C VAL A 697 -10.92 -29.44 -40.73
N VAL A 698 -12.21 -29.15 -40.51
CA VAL A 698 -13.30 -29.85 -41.23
C VAL A 698 -13.19 -29.64 -42.75
N CYS A 699 -12.92 -28.43 -43.22
CA CYS A 699 -12.67 -28.18 -44.64
C CYS A 699 -11.44 -28.92 -45.15
N GLY A 700 -10.39 -29.03 -44.36
CA GLY A 700 -9.16 -29.77 -44.70
C GLY A 700 -9.43 -31.26 -45.00
N GLU A 701 -10.26 -31.88 -44.17
CA GLU A 701 -10.71 -33.28 -44.40
C GLU A 701 -11.51 -33.41 -45.71
N VAL A 702 -12.47 -32.49 -45.94
CA VAL A 702 -13.32 -32.50 -47.16
C VAL A 702 -12.51 -32.31 -48.42
N PHE A 703 -11.52 -31.42 -48.40
CA PHE A 703 -10.68 -31.14 -49.57
C PHE A 703 -9.40 -31.97 -49.65
N CYS A 704 -9.27 -32.97 -48.80
CA CYS A 704 -8.07 -33.86 -48.72
C CYS A 704 -6.74 -33.08 -48.67
N ILE A 705 -6.68 -32.02 -47.83
CA ILE A 705 -5.50 -31.18 -47.64
C ILE A 705 -4.59 -31.87 -46.61
N SER A 706 -3.27 -31.81 -46.82
CA SER A 706 -2.34 -32.43 -45.87
C SER A 706 -2.37 -31.70 -44.51
N ASP A 707 -2.24 -32.46 -43.44
CA ASP A 707 -2.24 -31.92 -42.05
C ASP A 707 -1.19 -30.83 -41.86
N ALA A 708 -0.01 -30.95 -42.47
CA ALA A 708 1.03 -29.93 -42.40
C ALA A 708 0.62 -28.60 -43.06
N SER A 709 -0.18 -28.66 -44.15
CA SER A 709 -0.75 -27.46 -44.77
C SER A 709 -1.86 -26.87 -43.92
N ILE A 710 -2.75 -27.72 -43.34
CA ILE A 710 -3.79 -27.28 -42.40
C ILE A 710 -3.16 -26.58 -41.19
N GLY A 711 -2.13 -27.17 -40.58
CA GLY A 711 -1.39 -26.56 -39.47
C GLY A 711 -0.77 -25.23 -39.81
N THR A 712 -0.23 -25.09 -41.05
CA THR A 712 0.32 -23.81 -41.52
C THR A 712 -0.76 -22.77 -41.74
N ILE A 713 -1.89 -23.09 -42.37
CA ILE A 713 -3.02 -22.18 -42.55
C ILE A 713 -3.59 -21.76 -41.20
N ALA A 714 -3.80 -22.73 -40.28
CA ALA A 714 -4.26 -22.46 -38.92
C ALA A 714 -3.34 -21.49 -38.18
N THR A 715 -2.00 -21.69 -38.30
CA THR A 715 -1.01 -20.78 -37.69
C THR A 715 -1.14 -19.35 -38.22
N LEU A 716 -1.33 -19.17 -39.51
CA LEU A 716 -1.48 -17.84 -40.12
C LEU A 716 -2.83 -17.18 -39.75
N VAL A 717 -3.94 -17.92 -39.78
CA VAL A 717 -5.27 -17.44 -39.36
C VAL A 717 -5.24 -17.03 -37.89
N LEU A 718 -4.69 -17.86 -37.00
CA LEU A 718 -4.52 -17.53 -35.58
C LEU A 718 -3.64 -16.31 -35.37
N SER A 719 -2.60 -16.13 -36.18
CA SER A 719 -1.76 -14.93 -36.11
C SER A 719 -2.54 -13.67 -36.51
N VAL A 720 -3.40 -13.74 -37.55
CA VAL A 720 -4.27 -12.64 -37.96
C VAL A 720 -5.24 -12.27 -36.83
N VAL A 721 -5.94 -13.25 -36.23
CA VAL A 721 -6.82 -13.01 -35.08
C VAL A 721 -6.03 -12.45 -33.89
N GLY A 722 -4.84 -12.98 -33.60
CA GLY A 722 -3.95 -12.50 -32.55
C GLY A 722 -3.59 -11.01 -32.73
N PHE A 723 -3.29 -10.57 -33.96
CA PHE A 723 -3.03 -9.15 -34.25
C PHE A 723 -4.31 -8.30 -34.14
N MET A 724 -5.49 -8.81 -34.53
CA MET A 724 -6.75 -8.08 -34.34
C MET A 724 -7.03 -7.87 -32.85
N ILE A 725 -6.80 -8.88 -32.03
CA ILE A 725 -6.94 -8.77 -30.57
C ILE A 725 -5.92 -7.78 -30.00
N LEU A 726 -4.65 -7.88 -30.43
CA LEU A 726 -3.59 -6.98 -30.04
C LEU A 726 -3.94 -5.53 -30.38
N PHE A 727 -4.50 -5.29 -31.56
CA PHE A 727 -4.97 -3.99 -31.99
C PHE A 727 -6.08 -3.47 -31.08
N LYS A 728 -7.12 -4.27 -30.86
CA LYS A 728 -8.28 -3.93 -30.01
C LYS A 728 -7.88 -3.62 -28.56
N ILE A 729 -7.02 -4.46 -27.97
CA ILE A 729 -6.55 -4.29 -26.59
C ILE A 729 -5.61 -3.08 -26.45
N SER A 730 -4.98 -2.65 -27.56
CA SER A 730 -4.06 -1.51 -27.57
C SER A 730 -4.76 -0.16 -27.72
N GLU A 731 -6.04 -0.11 -28.00
CA GLU A 731 -6.80 1.15 -28.05
C GLU A 731 -6.75 1.94 -26.72
N PRO A 732 -6.62 3.28 -26.75
CA PRO A 732 -6.32 4.13 -27.93
C PRO A 732 -4.86 3.97 -28.40
N LEU A 733 -4.66 4.01 -29.71
CA LEU A 733 -3.35 3.78 -30.34
C LEU A 733 -2.46 5.02 -30.22
N ASN A 734 -1.16 4.79 -30.01
CA ASN A 734 -0.12 5.81 -30.05
C ASN A 734 1.07 5.32 -30.89
N GLY A 735 2.06 6.19 -31.15
CA GLY A 735 3.20 5.86 -32.00
C GLY A 735 3.99 4.62 -31.56
N MET A 736 4.15 4.42 -30.23
CA MET A 736 4.81 3.24 -29.67
C MET A 736 4.01 1.96 -29.98
N LYS A 737 2.70 1.97 -29.83
CA LYS A 737 1.84 0.82 -30.09
C LYS A 737 1.82 0.43 -31.55
N TYR A 738 1.79 1.41 -32.47
CA TYR A 738 1.96 1.14 -33.89
C TYR A 738 3.31 0.49 -34.18
N ALA A 739 4.41 0.98 -33.60
CA ALA A 739 5.72 0.39 -33.78
C ALA A 739 5.78 -1.04 -33.25
N VAL A 740 5.15 -1.33 -32.10
CA VAL A 740 5.05 -2.69 -31.55
C VAL A 740 4.27 -3.62 -32.48
N ILE A 741 3.09 -3.18 -32.96
CA ILE A 741 2.25 -4.02 -33.84
C ILE A 741 2.98 -4.28 -35.17
N ILE A 742 3.48 -3.23 -35.81
CA ILE A 742 4.17 -3.34 -37.11
C ILE A 742 5.45 -4.19 -36.97
N GLY A 743 6.23 -3.97 -35.93
CA GLY A 743 7.45 -4.74 -35.66
C GLY A 743 7.18 -6.23 -35.47
N ASN A 744 6.11 -6.60 -34.75
CA ASN A 744 5.73 -8.00 -34.57
C ASN A 744 5.14 -8.62 -35.84
N ILE A 745 4.37 -7.87 -36.65
CA ILE A 745 3.94 -8.34 -37.97
C ILE A 745 5.15 -8.60 -38.86
N ALA A 746 6.10 -7.67 -38.95
CA ALA A 746 7.34 -7.83 -39.72
C ALA A 746 8.16 -9.02 -39.23
N GLY A 747 8.27 -9.22 -37.90
CA GLY A 747 8.95 -10.39 -37.31
C GLY A 747 8.27 -11.70 -37.66
N LEU A 748 6.93 -11.76 -37.64
CA LEU A 748 6.18 -12.95 -38.05
C LEU A 748 6.42 -13.25 -39.55
N VAL A 749 6.31 -12.25 -40.41
CA VAL A 749 6.54 -12.40 -41.86
C VAL A 749 7.97 -12.84 -42.14
N PHE A 750 8.97 -12.21 -41.51
CA PHE A 750 10.36 -12.64 -41.58
C PHE A 750 10.54 -14.12 -41.20
N SER A 751 9.97 -14.51 -40.05
CA SER A 751 10.05 -15.90 -39.57
C SER A 751 9.35 -16.88 -40.51
N GLY A 752 8.23 -16.49 -41.12
CA GLY A 752 7.48 -17.29 -42.09
C GLY A 752 8.25 -17.53 -43.39
N PHE A 753 9.07 -16.58 -43.82
CA PHE A 753 9.88 -16.72 -45.04
C PHE A 753 11.24 -17.39 -44.78
N PHE A 754 11.98 -16.93 -43.78
CA PHE A 754 13.37 -17.32 -43.54
C PHE A 754 13.54 -18.47 -42.55
N LEU A 755 12.60 -18.63 -41.62
CA LEU A 755 12.66 -19.62 -40.54
C LEU A 755 11.53 -20.68 -40.65
N LYS A 756 10.91 -20.82 -41.85
CA LYS A 756 9.77 -21.72 -42.04
C LYS A 756 10.03 -23.17 -41.59
N LYS A 757 11.26 -23.70 -41.86
CA LYS A 757 11.63 -25.02 -41.38
C LYS A 757 11.70 -25.15 -39.86
N LEU A 758 12.14 -24.10 -39.17
CA LEU A 758 12.23 -24.05 -37.69
C LEU A 758 10.84 -24.09 -37.07
N PHE A 759 9.90 -23.33 -37.64
CA PHE A 759 8.53 -23.22 -37.13
C PHE A 759 7.53 -24.21 -37.77
N ALA A 760 8.03 -25.27 -38.42
CA ALA A 760 7.19 -26.29 -39.03
C ALA A 760 6.14 -25.75 -40.03
N LEU A 761 6.48 -24.68 -40.76
CA LEU A 761 5.62 -24.16 -41.83
C LEU A 761 5.95 -24.82 -43.17
N THR A 762 4.91 -25.08 -43.96
CA THR A 762 5.01 -25.69 -45.29
C THR A 762 4.65 -24.68 -46.37
N ASP A 763 5.09 -24.96 -47.61
CA ASP A 763 4.66 -24.17 -48.76
C ASP A 763 3.18 -24.42 -49.04
N LEU A 764 2.43 -23.35 -49.29
CA LEU A 764 0.98 -23.41 -49.45
C LEU A 764 0.63 -23.52 -50.94
N SER A 765 -0.29 -24.40 -51.29
CA SER A 765 -0.92 -24.44 -52.61
C SER A 765 -1.89 -23.26 -52.80
N ASN A 766 -2.30 -22.99 -54.02
CA ASN A 766 -3.25 -21.92 -54.32
C ASN A 766 -4.58 -22.08 -53.58
N ILE A 767 -5.03 -23.33 -53.38
CA ILE A 767 -6.25 -23.67 -52.62
C ILE A 767 -6.03 -23.28 -51.15
N CYS A 768 -4.85 -23.61 -50.61
CA CYS A 768 -4.50 -23.27 -49.21
C CYS A 768 -4.41 -21.76 -48.99
N ILE A 769 -3.88 -21.02 -49.96
CA ILE A 769 -3.85 -19.54 -49.89
C ILE A 769 -5.28 -18.97 -49.94
N LEU A 770 -6.14 -19.48 -50.82
CA LEU A 770 -7.54 -19.07 -50.89
C LEU A 770 -8.26 -19.33 -49.57
N LEU A 771 -8.11 -20.51 -48.99
CA LEU A 771 -8.70 -20.84 -47.68
C LEU A 771 -8.19 -19.91 -46.57
N MET A 772 -6.88 -19.63 -46.53
CA MET A 772 -6.30 -18.69 -45.56
C MET A 772 -6.96 -17.31 -45.66
N ILE A 773 -7.17 -16.78 -46.86
CA ILE A 773 -7.84 -15.49 -47.09
C ILE A 773 -9.29 -15.52 -46.64
N VAL A 774 -10.04 -16.54 -47.05
CA VAL A 774 -11.47 -16.71 -46.73
C VAL A 774 -11.66 -16.82 -45.20
N PHE A 775 -10.88 -17.70 -44.53
CA PHE A 775 -10.96 -17.84 -43.09
C PHE A 775 -10.45 -16.63 -42.33
N GLY A 776 -9.47 -15.87 -42.86
CA GLY A 776 -9.03 -14.63 -42.32
C GLY A 776 -10.13 -13.55 -42.28
N PHE A 777 -10.87 -13.38 -43.39
CA PHE A 777 -12.03 -12.46 -43.42
C PHE A 777 -13.20 -12.95 -42.59
N ALA A 778 -13.47 -14.23 -42.57
CA ALA A 778 -14.52 -14.84 -41.73
C ALA A 778 -14.21 -14.63 -40.23
N ALA A 779 -12.94 -14.81 -39.85
CA ALA A 779 -12.49 -14.60 -38.48
C ALA A 779 -12.61 -13.12 -38.06
N GLU A 780 -12.30 -12.16 -38.97
CA GLU A 780 -12.51 -10.71 -38.69
C GLU A 780 -14.00 -10.43 -38.38
N SER A 781 -14.87 -10.89 -39.27
CA SER A 781 -16.31 -10.66 -39.10
C SER A 781 -16.83 -11.31 -37.81
N LEU A 782 -16.40 -12.54 -37.51
CA LEU A 782 -16.79 -13.27 -36.31
C LEU A 782 -16.28 -12.57 -35.04
N PHE A 783 -15.01 -12.19 -35.01
CA PHE A 783 -14.41 -11.49 -33.88
C PHE A 783 -15.11 -10.19 -33.55
N ARG A 784 -15.42 -9.38 -34.55
CA ARG A 784 -16.18 -8.12 -34.42
C ARG A 784 -17.57 -8.35 -33.84
N ASN A 785 -18.32 -9.32 -34.39
CA ASN A 785 -19.67 -9.64 -33.91
C ASN A 785 -19.68 -10.18 -32.47
N LEU A 786 -18.74 -11.08 -32.13
CA LEU A 786 -18.62 -11.61 -30.77
C LEU A 786 -18.21 -10.52 -29.77
N THR A 787 -17.32 -9.61 -30.17
CA THR A 787 -16.93 -8.46 -29.33
C THR A 787 -18.13 -7.58 -29.02
N LEU A 788 -18.94 -7.19 -30.05
CA LEU A 788 -20.15 -6.41 -29.87
C LEU A 788 -21.20 -7.13 -28.99
N LEU A 789 -21.33 -8.45 -29.14
CA LEU A 789 -22.22 -9.25 -28.31
C LEU A 789 -21.82 -9.20 -26.84
N VAL A 790 -20.51 -9.41 -26.55
CA VAL A 790 -19.98 -9.39 -25.18
C VAL A 790 -20.12 -8.00 -24.56
N GLU A 791 -19.83 -6.92 -25.31
CA GLU A 791 -20.01 -5.54 -24.85
C GLU A 791 -21.49 -5.24 -24.53
N LYS A 792 -22.44 -5.71 -25.38
CA LYS A 792 -23.87 -5.56 -25.14
C LYS A 792 -24.36 -6.31 -23.91
N LEU A 793 -23.89 -7.55 -23.70
CA LEU A 793 -24.22 -8.36 -22.53
C LEU A 793 -23.67 -7.70 -21.25
N ARG A 794 -22.44 -7.19 -21.31
CA ARG A 794 -21.85 -6.44 -20.20
C ARG A 794 -22.66 -5.21 -19.82
N GLY A 795 -23.01 -4.36 -20.80
CA GLY A 795 -23.82 -3.16 -20.56
C GLY A 795 -25.21 -3.48 -20.00
N SER A 796 -25.82 -4.59 -20.42
CA SER A 796 -27.11 -5.04 -19.87
C SER A 796 -26.98 -5.54 -18.42
N TYR A 797 -25.88 -6.19 -18.08
CA TYR A 797 -25.61 -6.68 -16.73
C TYR A 797 -25.31 -5.52 -15.77
N GLU A 798 -24.50 -4.55 -16.19
CA GLU A 798 -24.16 -3.36 -15.40
C GLU A 798 -25.41 -2.50 -15.12
N LYS A 799 -26.30 -2.33 -16.10
CA LYS A 799 -27.61 -1.66 -15.91
C LYS A 799 -28.51 -2.37 -14.89
N LYS A 800 -28.55 -3.71 -14.90
CA LYS A 800 -29.36 -4.48 -13.93
C LYS A 800 -28.86 -4.37 -12.49
N LYS A 801 -27.57 -4.13 -12.28
CA LYS A 801 -26.96 -3.97 -10.94
C LYS A 801 -26.95 -2.53 -10.41
N GLY A 802 -27.51 -1.56 -11.14
CA GLY A 802 -27.58 -0.16 -10.71
C GLY A 802 -26.22 0.55 -10.69
N PHE A 803 -25.20 -0.02 -11.33
CA PHE A 803 -23.93 0.68 -11.57
C PHE A 803 -24.16 1.67 -12.73
N ASN A 804 -24.39 2.95 -12.40
CA ASN A 804 -24.34 4.00 -13.40
C ASN A 804 -22.90 4.09 -13.97
N VAL A 805 -22.83 4.04 -15.29
CA VAL A 805 -21.60 4.17 -16.12
C VAL A 805 -20.95 5.52 -15.91
#